data_9251ddcd4d3b369b523b304038448c22
#
_entry.id   9251ddcd4d3b369b523b304038448c22
#
_cell.length_a   1.000
_cell.length_b   1.000
_cell.length_c   1.000
_cell.angle_alpha   90.00
_cell.angle_beta   90.00
_cell.angle_gamma   90.00
#
_symmetry.space_group_name_H-M   'P 1'
#
loop_
_entity.id
_entity.type
_entity.pdbx_description
1 polymer ?
#
loop_
_entity_poly.entity_id
_entity_poly.type
_entity_poly.pdbx_seq_one_letter_code
_entity_poly.pdbx_strand_id
1 'polypeptide(L)'
;VKKSVAASEKPVKAKEFDKELFKRSVEYNVRTLYRKNLEEADAQQIFQAVSYAIKDRIVENWMETQKAYEKEDPKMVYYMSMEFLMGRALGNNLINLKAYKPVAEALEELGLDLNLIEDQEPDAALGNGGLGXXXRYGMFKQEIRDGYQVEVPDNWLMNGNPFELRRPEYAKIVKFGGYVSVHTDENGRNVFTQEGYQSVKAIPFDFPIVGYGNGIVNTLRIWDAEPVECFQLDSFDKGDYQKAVEQENLARNIVEVLYPNDNHYAGKELRLKQQYFFISASVQEAVEKYMRKHDDIHKFYEKVTFQLNDTHPTVAIAELMRVLMDDYYLTWEEAWEITTKTCAYTNHTIMAEALEKWPIELFSRLLPRIYQIVEEINRRFVLDIQQKYSNVPGVDVQEKIRKMAIIYDGQVKMANMAIVSGYSVNGVARLHTEILEKQELKDFYEMFPERFNNKTNGITQRRFLLHANPLLADWVTAHVGDDWITDLPQISRLKVYADDKKAQQEFMNIKYQNKVRLAKYILEHNGIEVDPRSIFDVQVKRLHEYKRQLLNILHVMHLYNELKEHPELDFYPRTFIFGAKAAAGYRNAKLTIKLINSVADVVNNDPAINGKIKVVFIENYNVSNAEIIFAAADVSEQISTASKEASGTGNMKFMLN
;
A
#
# COMPACT_ATOMS: atom_id res chain seq x y z
N VAL A 1 34.51 11.86 1.60
CA VAL A 1 35.12 11.34 2.83
C VAL A 1 34.16 10.31 3.41
N LYS A 2 34.51 9.04 3.24
CA LYS A 2 33.72 7.95 3.81
C LYS A 2 34.04 7.88 5.30
N LYS A 3 33.13 8.35 6.13
CA LYS A 3 33.22 8.04 7.55
C LYS A 3 32.75 6.60 7.70
N SER A 4 33.62 5.75 8.17
CA SER A 4 33.24 4.39 8.52
C SER A 4 32.15 4.43 9.59
N VAL A 5 31.05 3.79 9.30
CA VAL A 5 30.03 3.57 10.32
C VAL A 5 30.67 2.61 11.33
N ALA A 6 30.79 3.03 12.57
CA ALA A 6 31.31 2.18 13.62
C ALA A 6 30.47 0.91 13.68
N ALA A 7 31.15 -0.22 13.80
CA ALA A 7 30.47 -1.51 13.94
C ALA A 7 29.49 -1.42 15.10
N SER A 8 28.23 -1.70 14.81
CA SER A 8 27.19 -1.73 15.82
C SER A 8 27.51 -2.78 16.87
N GLU A 9 27.09 -2.53 18.08
CA GLU A 9 27.16 -3.52 19.16
C GLU A 9 26.57 -4.84 18.69
N LYS A 10 27.09 -5.94 19.19
CA LYS A 10 26.66 -7.28 18.86
C LYS A 10 25.14 -7.38 18.93
N PRO A 11 24.50 -7.95 17.92
CA PRO A 11 23.05 -8.10 17.96
C PRO A 11 22.65 -8.85 19.24
N VAL A 12 21.66 -8.31 19.92
CA VAL A 12 21.09 -8.98 21.10
C VAL A 12 20.60 -10.34 20.63
N LYS A 13 21.10 -11.38 21.26
CA LYS A 13 20.69 -12.75 20.93
C LYS A 13 19.16 -12.83 21.08
N ALA A 14 18.48 -13.15 20.00
CA ALA A 14 17.03 -13.35 20.05
C ALA A 14 16.73 -14.43 21.10
N LYS A 15 15.80 -14.13 22.01
CA LYS A 15 15.35 -15.11 23.01
C LYS A 15 14.84 -16.35 22.27
N GLU A 16 15.31 -17.51 22.70
CA GLU A 16 14.85 -18.77 22.15
C GLU A 16 13.35 -18.91 22.35
N PHE A 17 12.64 -19.42 21.35
CA PHE A 17 11.19 -19.56 21.40
C PHE A 17 10.81 -20.67 22.40
N ASP A 18 9.96 -20.32 23.37
CA ASP A 18 9.51 -21.23 24.40
C ASP A 18 8.20 -21.91 23.97
N LYS A 19 8.28 -23.12 23.46
CA LYS A 19 7.11 -23.86 22.97
C LYS A 19 6.08 -24.12 24.06
N GLU A 20 6.54 -24.46 25.29
CA GLU A 20 5.61 -24.77 26.37
C GLU A 20 4.85 -23.54 26.83
N LEU A 21 5.54 -22.42 26.95
CA LEU A 21 4.88 -21.14 27.27
C LEU A 21 3.87 -20.78 26.18
N PHE A 22 4.24 -20.96 24.92
CA PHE A 22 3.35 -20.66 23.80
C PHE A 22 2.07 -21.52 23.87
N LYS A 23 2.21 -22.82 24.08
CA LYS A 23 1.05 -23.71 24.18
C LYS A 23 0.12 -23.31 25.31
N ARG A 24 0.70 -22.99 26.48
CA ARG A 24 -0.10 -22.52 27.62
C ARG A 24 -0.81 -21.21 27.29
N SER A 25 -0.13 -20.30 26.59
CA SER A 25 -0.72 -19.02 26.18
C SER A 25 -1.90 -19.21 25.25
N VAL A 26 -1.80 -20.13 24.27
CA VAL A 26 -2.90 -20.41 23.35
C VAL A 26 -4.11 -20.93 24.14
N GLU A 27 -3.89 -21.92 25.00
CA GLU A 27 -4.99 -22.47 25.80
C GLU A 27 -5.61 -21.42 26.73
N TYR A 28 -4.77 -20.60 27.36
CA TYR A 28 -5.23 -19.51 28.22
C TYR A 28 -6.06 -18.51 27.42
N ASN A 29 -5.64 -18.16 26.22
CA ASN A 29 -6.37 -17.19 25.38
C ASN A 29 -7.73 -17.74 24.95
N VAL A 30 -7.80 -19.02 24.59
CA VAL A 30 -9.09 -19.63 24.23
C VAL A 30 -10.05 -19.54 25.42
N ARG A 31 -9.54 -19.85 26.63
CA ARG A 31 -10.36 -19.82 27.83
C ARG A 31 -10.85 -18.41 28.18
N THR A 32 -9.93 -17.46 28.16
CA THR A 32 -10.26 -16.10 28.65
C THR A 32 -11.00 -15.25 27.62
N LEU A 33 -10.74 -15.46 26.32
CA LEU A 33 -11.45 -14.71 25.28
C LEU A 33 -12.83 -15.31 25.00
N TYR A 34 -12.96 -16.64 25.07
CA TYR A 34 -14.16 -17.31 24.57
C TYR A 34 -14.85 -18.20 25.58
N ARG A 35 -14.27 -18.36 26.75
CA ARG A 35 -14.84 -19.22 27.81
C ARG A 35 -15.02 -20.66 27.32
N LYS A 36 -13.99 -21.16 26.64
CA LYS A 36 -13.98 -22.50 26.01
C LYS A 36 -12.66 -23.21 26.28
N ASN A 37 -12.69 -24.51 26.19
CA ASN A 37 -11.47 -25.30 26.08
C ASN A 37 -11.06 -25.39 24.60
N LEU A 38 -9.86 -25.84 24.36
CA LEU A 38 -9.31 -25.86 23.00
C LEU A 38 -10.16 -26.71 22.06
N GLU A 39 -10.66 -27.83 22.55
CA GLU A 39 -11.47 -28.76 21.74
C GLU A 39 -12.82 -28.18 21.34
N GLU A 40 -13.30 -27.19 22.09
CA GLU A 40 -14.61 -26.57 21.85
C GLU A 40 -14.51 -25.37 20.93
N ALA A 41 -13.31 -24.80 20.74
CA ALA A 41 -13.11 -23.57 19.99
C ALA A 41 -13.19 -23.84 18.48
N ASP A 42 -13.80 -22.91 17.75
CA ASP A 42 -13.78 -23.00 16.29
C ASP A 42 -12.46 -22.47 15.71
N ALA A 43 -12.29 -22.65 14.40
CA ALA A 43 -11.02 -22.31 13.76
C ALA A 43 -10.68 -20.82 13.89
N GLN A 44 -11.67 -19.94 13.78
CA GLN A 44 -11.45 -18.50 13.90
C GLN A 44 -11.01 -18.14 15.34
N GLN A 45 -11.63 -18.76 16.33
CA GLN A 45 -11.29 -18.51 17.75
C GLN A 45 -9.86 -18.99 18.02
N ILE A 46 -9.47 -20.11 17.45
CA ILE A 46 -8.10 -20.64 17.59
C ILE A 46 -7.10 -19.68 16.92
N PHE A 47 -7.43 -19.18 15.74
CA PHE A 47 -6.60 -18.17 15.05
C PHE A 47 -6.38 -16.96 15.95
N GLN A 48 -7.45 -16.44 16.56
CA GLN A 48 -7.34 -15.29 17.44
C GLN A 48 -6.43 -15.59 18.64
N ALA A 49 -6.63 -16.76 19.26
CA ALA A 49 -5.85 -17.14 20.44
C ALA A 49 -4.35 -17.29 20.11
N VAL A 50 -4.05 -17.90 18.98
CA VAL A 50 -2.66 -18.05 18.51
C VAL A 50 -2.05 -16.68 18.22
N SER A 51 -2.80 -15.82 17.54
CA SER A 51 -2.31 -14.49 17.17
C SER A 51 -2.01 -13.64 18.40
N TYR A 52 -2.87 -13.68 19.41
CA TYR A 52 -2.61 -12.95 20.66
C TYR A 52 -1.38 -13.49 21.39
N ALA A 53 -1.15 -14.81 21.33
CA ALA A 53 0.05 -15.41 21.95
C ALA A 53 1.32 -14.90 21.25
N ILE A 54 1.28 -14.81 19.93
CA ILE A 54 2.42 -14.27 19.15
C ILE A 54 2.58 -12.78 19.38
N LYS A 55 1.48 -12.05 19.48
CA LYS A 55 1.52 -10.60 19.75
C LYS A 55 2.24 -10.29 21.05
N ASP A 56 2.04 -11.12 22.09
CA ASP A 56 2.72 -10.91 23.36
C ASP A 56 4.24 -10.86 23.16
N ARG A 57 4.76 -11.74 22.32
CA ARG A 57 6.19 -11.77 22.01
C ARG A 57 6.60 -10.55 21.18
N ILE A 58 5.78 -10.16 20.22
CA ILE A 58 6.04 -8.98 19.37
C ILE A 58 6.10 -7.72 20.23
N VAL A 59 5.18 -7.59 21.18
CA VAL A 59 5.07 -6.36 21.98
C VAL A 59 6.33 -6.13 22.81
N GLU A 60 6.97 -7.16 23.34
CA GLU A 60 8.24 -7.00 24.04
C GLU A 60 9.28 -6.31 23.16
N ASN A 61 9.46 -6.82 21.94
CA ASN A 61 10.42 -6.23 20.97
C ASN A 61 9.99 -4.83 20.55
N TRP A 62 8.69 -4.62 20.41
CA TRP A 62 8.12 -3.34 20.01
C TRP A 62 8.47 -2.26 21.04
N MET A 63 8.29 -2.59 22.33
CA MET A 63 8.64 -1.68 23.42
C MET A 63 10.14 -1.39 23.47
N GLU A 64 10.96 -2.42 23.28
CA GLU A 64 12.42 -2.24 23.28
C GLU A 64 12.87 -1.37 22.10
N THR A 65 12.25 -1.54 20.95
CA THR A 65 12.54 -0.70 19.78
C THR A 65 12.20 0.77 20.07
N GLN A 66 11.04 0.99 20.68
CA GLN A 66 10.62 2.35 21.02
C GLN A 66 11.58 2.99 22.01
N LYS A 67 12.01 2.26 23.03
CA LYS A 67 12.98 2.76 24.01
C LYS A 67 14.32 3.10 23.35
N ALA A 68 14.75 2.27 22.40
CA ALA A 68 16.00 2.54 21.67
C ALA A 68 15.89 3.82 20.85
N TYR A 69 14.76 4.03 20.18
CA TYR A 69 14.55 5.26 19.41
C TYR A 69 14.51 6.49 20.32
N GLU A 70 13.91 6.38 21.49
CA GLU A 70 13.89 7.48 22.45
C GLU A 70 15.29 7.83 22.93
N LYS A 71 16.10 6.81 23.22
CA LYS A 71 17.46 6.99 23.72
C LYS A 71 18.39 7.54 22.66
N GLU A 72 18.37 6.93 21.47
CA GLU A 72 19.31 7.28 20.40
C GLU A 72 18.90 8.52 19.62
N ASP A 73 17.62 8.86 19.68
CA ASP A 73 17.05 10.02 18.99
C ASP A 73 17.44 10.10 17.52
N PRO A 74 17.18 9.05 16.74
CA PRO A 74 17.53 9.08 15.31
C PRO A 74 16.57 9.97 14.53
N LYS A 75 16.99 10.36 13.33
CA LYS A 75 16.07 11.03 12.41
C LYS A 75 14.98 10.04 12.00
N MET A 76 13.73 10.44 12.16
CA MET A 76 12.57 9.59 11.83
C MET A 76 12.11 9.87 10.41
N VAL A 77 11.96 8.79 9.64
CA VAL A 77 11.37 8.87 8.31
C VAL A 77 9.92 8.39 8.43
N TYR A 78 8.99 9.27 8.12
CA TYR A 78 7.57 8.92 8.09
C TYR A 78 7.16 8.69 6.64
N TYR A 79 6.92 7.44 6.30
CA TYR A 79 6.49 7.06 4.96
C TYR A 79 4.97 7.25 4.89
N MET A 80 4.55 8.28 4.17
CA MET A 80 3.14 8.65 4.09
C MET A 80 2.54 8.12 2.81
N SER A 81 1.57 7.23 2.95
CA SER A 81 0.98 6.55 1.80
C SER A 81 -0.49 6.27 2.04
N MET A 82 -1.26 6.34 0.96
CA MET A 82 -2.63 5.84 0.97
C MET A 82 -2.69 4.32 0.87
N GLU A 83 -1.56 3.68 0.52
CA GLU A 83 -1.55 2.26 0.22
C GLU A 83 -0.38 1.56 0.90
N PHE A 84 -0.67 0.46 1.59
CA PHE A 84 0.34 -0.42 2.15
C PHE A 84 0.00 -1.86 1.78
N LEU A 85 1.00 -2.62 1.36
CA LEU A 85 0.83 -4.01 0.95
C LEU A 85 0.87 -4.91 2.19
N MET A 86 -0.27 -5.05 2.85
CA MET A 86 -0.34 -5.73 4.15
C MET A 86 -0.41 -7.26 4.02
N GLY A 87 -1.45 -7.75 3.40
CA GLY A 87 -1.70 -9.19 3.37
C GLY A 87 -1.98 -9.75 4.75
N ARG A 88 -1.91 -11.06 4.87
CA ARG A 88 -2.04 -11.74 6.15
C ARG A 88 -0.77 -11.54 6.97
N ALA A 89 -0.94 -11.38 8.28
CA ALA A 89 0.16 -11.02 9.18
C ALA A 89 0.75 -12.20 9.93
N LEU A 90 -0.06 -13.19 10.31
CA LEU A 90 0.43 -14.24 11.23
C LEU A 90 1.64 -14.97 10.69
N GLY A 91 1.54 -15.53 9.48
CA GLY A 91 2.64 -16.29 8.90
C GLY A 91 3.89 -15.45 8.69
N ASN A 92 3.69 -14.23 8.19
CA ASN A 92 4.80 -13.30 7.96
C ASN A 92 5.50 -12.94 9.27
N ASN A 93 4.74 -12.70 10.34
CA ASN A 93 5.31 -12.40 11.65
C ASN A 93 6.09 -13.60 12.20
N LEU A 94 5.55 -14.82 12.03
CA LEU A 94 6.23 -16.02 12.49
C LEU A 94 7.58 -16.20 11.78
N ILE A 95 7.62 -15.96 10.48
CA ILE A 95 8.85 -16.05 9.70
C ILE A 95 9.86 -15.00 10.21
N ASN A 96 9.42 -13.77 10.38
CA ASN A 96 10.31 -12.68 10.78
C ASN A 96 10.80 -12.84 12.22
N LEU A 97 10.01 -13.47 13.08
CA LEU A 97 10.44 -13.80 14.45
C LEU A 97 11.34 -15.04 14.49
N LYS A 98 11.54 -15.73 13.35
CA LYS A 98 12.22 -17.01 13.26
C LYS A 98 11.54 -18.07 14.12
N ALA A 99 10.21 -18.00 14.20
CA ALA A 99 9.41 -18.86 15.07
C ALA A 99 8.46 -19.79 14.30
N TYR A 100 8.53 -19.79 12.97
CA TYR A 100 7.53 -20.52 12.17
C TYR A 100 7.55 -22.03 12.49
N LYS A 101 8.73 -22.67 12.44
CA LYS A 101 8.83 -24.12 12.68
C LYS A 101 8.51 -24.47 14.14
N PRO A 102 9.06 -23.77 15.16
CA PRO A 102 8.68 -24.09 16.54
C PRO A 102 7.19 -23.93 16.81
N VAL A 103 6.55 -22.91 16.23
CA VAL A 103 5.11 -22.69 16.41
C VAL A 103 4.32 -23.80 15.72
N ALA A 104 4.70 -24.17 14.49
CA ALA A 104 4.03 -25.27 13.79
C ALA A 104 4.11 -26.57 14.61
N GLU A 105 5.28 -26.86 15.18
CA GLU A 105 5.48 -28.05 16.03
C GLU A 105 4.63 -27.98 17.30
N ALA A 106 4.60 -26.82 17.96
CA ALA A 106 3.82 -26.63 19.16
C ALA A 106 2.33 -26.83 18.89
N LEU A 107 1.84 -26.30 17.77
CA LEU A 107 0.44 -26.44 17.39
C LEU A 107 0.12 -27.90 17.05
N GLU A 108 1.01 -28.59 16.38
CA GLU A 108 0.83 -30.01 16.08
C GLU A 108 0.72 -30.81 17.38
N GLU A 109 1.52 -30.49 18.39
CA GLU A 109 1.46 -31.14 19.70
C GLU A 109 0.11 -30.88 20.38
N LEU A 110 -0.57 -29.77 20.05
CA LEU A 110 -1.92 -29.46 20.54
C LEU A 110 -3.02 -30.06 19.64
N GLY A 111 -2.64 -30.78 18.61
CA GLY A 111 -3.61 -31.35 17.67
C GLY A 111 -4.11 -30.36 16.62
N LEU A 112 -3.37 -29.29 16.35
CA LEU A 112 -3.76 -28.23 15.43
C LEU A 112 -2.81 -28.15 14.24
N ASP A 113 -3.30 -27.56 13.14
CA ASP A 113 -2.52 -27.38 11.90
C ASP A 113 -2.35 -25.89 11.64
N LEU A 114 -1.10 -25.41 11.65
CA LEU A 114 -0.80 -24.01 11.44
C LEU A 114 -1.33 -23.50 10.08
N ASN A 115 -1.25 -24.31 9.03
CA ASN A 115 -1.73 -23.89 7.72
C ASN A 115 -3.23 -23.59 7.73
N LEU A 116 -4.01 -24.40 8.40
CA LEU A 116 -5.45 -24.16 8.53
C LEU A 116 -5.75 -22.93 9.38
N ILE A 117 -4.91 -22.70 10.40
CA ILE A 117 -5.05 -21.51 11.26
C ILE A 117 -4.75 -20.25 10.45
N GLU A 118 -3.68 -20.25 9.66
CA GLU A 118 -3.32 -19.10 8.81
C GLU A 118 -4.45 -18.77 7.83
N ASP A 119 -5.16 -19.79 7.33
CA ASP A 119 -6.25 -19.58 6.37
C ASP A 119 -7.44 -18.85 6.98
N GLN A 120 -7.52 -18.77 8.31
CA GLN A 120 -8.61 -18.05 8.97
C GLN A 120 -8.40 -16.53 8.98
N GLU A 121 -7.18 -16.07 8.73
CA GLU A 121 -6.88 -14.64 8.77
C GLU A 121 -7.40 -13.95 7.50
N PRO A 122 -8.22 -12.89 7.64
CA PRO A 122 -8.63 -12.12 6.46
C PRO A 122 -7.45 -11.37 5.86
N ASP A 123 -7.42 -11.29 4.53
CA ASP A 123 -6.37 -10.57 3.83
C ASP A 123 -6.67 -9.06 3.85
N ALA A 124 -5.78 -8.31 4.47
CA ALA A 124 -5.96 -6.86 4.64
C ALA A 124 -5.46 -6.06 3.44
N ALA A 125 -4.77 -6.70 2.50
CA ALA A 125 -4.24 -5.97 1.36
C ALA A 125 -5.22 -6.05 0.20
N LEU A 126 -5.95 -5.07 0.06
CA LEU A 126 -7.12 -5.07 -0.77
C LEU A 126 -6.81 -4.48 -2.12
N GLY A 127 -6.45 -5.33 -3.03
CA GLY A 127 -6.09 -4.93 -4.38
C GLY A 127 -4.62 -5.01 -4.61
N ASN A 128 -4.15 -4.33 -5.59
CA ASN A 128 -2.86 -4.59 -6.18
C ASN A 128 -1.73 -3.80 -5.68
N GLY A 129 -1.73 -3.16 -4.78
CA GLY A 129 -0.62 -2.35 -4.38
C GLY A 129 -0.65 -2.14 -2.93
N GLY A 130 -1.73 -2.52 -2.37
CA GLY A 130 -1.76 -2.34 -0.97
C GLY A 130 -3.05 -1.87 -0.40
N LEU A 131 -3.01 -1.45 0.83
CA LEU A 131 -4.13 -1.13 1.67
C LEU A 131 -4.07 0.35 2.02
N GLY A 132 -5.20 0.95 2.07
CA GLY A 132 -5.28 2.35 2.45
C GLY A 132 -5.04 2.58 3.93
N UNK A 133 -4.46 3.48 4.06
CA UNK A 133 -4.13 3.83 5.35
C UNK A 133 -4.97 4.84 5.97
N UNK A 134 -5.37 5.30 5.24
CA UNK A 134 -6.18 6.25 5.72
C UNK A 134 -7.36 5.68 6.28
N UNK A 135 -7.63 5.04 5.78
CA UNK A 135 -8.74 4.41 6.23
C UNK A 135 -8.34 3.10 6.85
N ARG A 136 -9.05 2.78 7.65
CA ARG A 136 -8.88 1.44 8.21
C ARG A 136 -9.28 0.34 7.23
N TYR A 137 -10.03 0.67 6.24
CA TYR A 137 -10.53 -0.28 5.26
C TYR A 137 -9.94 0.05 3.91
N GLY A 138 -9.68 -0.98 3.11
CA GLY A 138 -9.11 -0.80 1.79
C GLY A 138 -10.20 -0.71 0.73
N MET A 139 -9.84 -1.17 -0.47
CA MET A 139 -10.78 -1.19 -1.58
C MET A 139 -11.88 -2.23 -1.32
N PHE A 140 -12.85 -2.25 -2.21
CA PHE A 140 -13.92 -3.25 -2.18
C PHE A 140 -13.37 -4.67 -2.33
N LYS A 141 -14.20 -5.64 -1.93
CA LYS A 141 -14.00 -7.05 -2.27
C LYS A 141 -14.68 -7.29 -3.63
N GLN A 142 -14.00 -8.03 -4.52
CA GLN A 142 -14.53 -8.31 -5.85
C GLN A 142 -15.25 -9.64 -5.86
N GLU A 143 -16.50 -9.62 -6.34
CA GLU A 143 -17.19 -10.84 -6.72
C GLU A 143 -17.39 -10.83 -8.23
N ILE A 144 -17.47 -12.01 -8.82
CA ILE A 144 -17.78 -12.15 -10.25
C ILE A 144 -19.17 -12.77 -10.35
N ARG A 145 -20.11 -12.03 -10.97
CA ARG A 145 -21.48 -12.49 -11.18
C ARG A 145 -21.80 -12.39 -12.66
N ASP A 146 -22.13 -13.52 -13.28
CA ASP A 146 -22.38 -13.60 -14.72
C ASP A 146 -21.23 -13.02 -15.53
N GLY A 147 -19.99 -13.21 -15.05
CA GLY A 147 -18.79 -12.72 -15.69
C GLY A 147 -18.45 -11.28 -15.42
N TYR A 148 -19.33 -10.52 -14.77
CA TYR A 148 -19.10 -9.11 -14.44
C TYR A 148 -18.52 -8.94 -13.05
N GLN A 149 -17.64 -7.94 -12.90
CA GLN A 149 -17.18 -7.54 -11.58
C GLN A 149 -18.32 -6.86 -10.82
N VAL A 150 -18.53 -7.31 -9.59
CA VAL A 150 -19.46 -6.68 -8.64
C VAL A 150 -18.63 -6.30 -7.41
N GLU A 151 -18.71 -5.04 -6.99
CA GLU A 151 -18.01 -4.57 -5.81
C GLU A 151 -18.89 -4.80 -4.59
N VAL A 152 -18.33 -5.45 -3.57
CA VAL A 152 -19.02 -5.65 -2.29
C VAL A 152 -18.13 -5.16 -1.16
N PRO A 153 -18.72 -4.83 0.00
CA PRO A 153 -17.88 -4.37 1.13
C PRO A 153 -16.87 -5.43 1.54
N ASP A 154 -15.68 -4.97 1.90
CA ASP A 154 -14.64 -5.86 2.42
C ASP A 154 -14.61 -5.75 3.93
N ASN A 155 -15.18 -6.72 4.60
CA ASN A 155 -15.33 -6.73 6.05
C ASN A 155 -14.17 -7.45 6.74
N TRP A 156 -12.94 -7.10 6.35
CA TRP A 156 -11.78 -7.81 6.89
C TRP A 156 -11.62 -7.64 8.40
N LEU A 157 -12.20 -6.58 8.96
CA LEU A 157 -12.15 -6.32 10.40
C LEU A 157 -13.38 -6.84 11.17
N MET A 158 -14.19 -7.68 10.54
CA MET A 158 -15.41 -8.17 11.17
C MET A 158 -15.16 -8.83 12.55
N ASN A 159 -14.07 -9.57 12.66
CA ASN A 159 -13.68 -10.24 13.90
C ASN A 159 -12.55 -9.51 14.64
N GLY A 160 -12.29 -8.26 14.25
CA GLY A 160 -11.17 -7.48 14.79
C GLY A 160 -9.84 -7.88 14.19
N ASN A 161 -8.79 -7.17 14.58
CA ASN A 161 -7.42 -7.47 14.18
C ASN A 161 -6.60 -7.69 15.44
N PRO A 162 -6.19 -8.93 15.73
CA PRO A 162 -5.50 -9.22 17.00
C PRO A 162 -4.15 -8.52 17.13
N PHE A 163 -3.53 -8.11 16.01
CA PHE A 163 -2.20 -7.51 16.06
C PHE A 163 -2.21 -6.00 16.29
N GLU A 164 -3.34 -5.32 16.11
CA GLU A 164 -3.37 -3.86 16.24
C GLU A 164 -3.59 -3.39 17.65
N LEU A 165 -3.14 -2.16 17.94
CA LEU A 165 -3.38 -1.47 19.21
C LEU A 165 -4.06 -0.14 18.94
N ARG A 166 -5.22 0.06 19.55
CA ARG A 166 -5.92 1.36 19.46
C ARG A 166 -5.26 2.34 20.42
N ARG A 167 -4.92 3.54 19.93
CA ARG A 167 -4.14 4.52 20.69
C ARG A 167 -4.91 5.85 20.83
N PRO A 168 -6.01 5.88 21.56
CA PRO A 168 -6.82 7.10 21.67
C PRO A 168 -6.10 8.27 22.34
N GLU A 169 -5.03 7.99 23.08
CA GLU A 169 -4.22 9.03 23.70
C GLU A 169 -3.49 9.91 22.68
N TYR A 170 -3.39 9.48 21.42
CA TYR A 170 -2.79 10.24 20.33
C TYR A 170 -3.83 10.72 19.32
N ALA A 171 -5.09 10.76 19.70
CA ALA A 171 -6.17 11.22 18.81
C ALA A 171 -5.93 12.67 18.39
N LYS A 172 -6.37 13.00 17.18
CA LYS A 172 -6.23 14.35 16.63
C LYS A 172 -7.57 14.82 16.07
N ILE A 173 -7.77 16.13 16.06
CA ILE A 173 -8.97 16.72 15.44
C ILE A 173 -8.59 17.19 14.06
N VAL A 174 -9.42 16.82 13.08
CA VAL A 174 -9.25 17.25 11.68
C VAL A 174 -10.47 18.05 11.29
N LYS A 175 -10.25 19.21 10.66
CA LYS A 175 -11.29 20.17 10.33
C LYS A 175 -11.51 20.24 8.82
N PHE A 176 -12.78 20.29 8.42
CA PHE A 176 -13.18 20.41 7.02
C PHE A 176 -14.17 21.53 6.85
N GLY A 177 -14.04 22.27 5.75
CA GLY A 177 -15.03 23.26 5.38
C GLY A 177 -14.97 24.55 6.19
N GLY A 178 -16.04 25.28 6.18
CA GLY A 178 -16.11 26.57 6.85
C GLY A 178 -15.43 27.68 6.05
N TYR A 179 -14.92 28.65 6.78
CA TYR A 179 -14.24 29.80 6.18
C TYR A 179 -13.11 30.26 7.12
N VAL A 180 -12.24 31.13 6.62
CA VAL A 180 -11.11 31.63 7.40
C VAL A 180 -11.36 33.08 7.74
N SER A 181 -11.26 33.42 9.04
CA SER A 181 -11.25 34.81 9.48
C SER A 181 -9.83 35.20 9.84
N VAL A 182 -9.50 36.47 9.64
CA VAL A 182 -8.15 36.99 9.91
C VAL A 182 -8.31 38.17 10.87
N HIS A 183 -7.51 38.16 11.94
CA HIS A 183 -7.44 39.29 12.84
C HIS A 183 -5.98 39.56 13.19
N THR A 184 -5.69 40.79 13.60
CA THR A 184 -4.34 41.19 13.98
C THR A 184 -4.21 41.10 15.50
N ASP A 185 -3.19 40.39 15.99
CA ASP A 185 -2.97 40.26 17.42
C ASP A 185 -2.27 41.47 18.02
N GLU A 186 -2.01 41.41 19.33
CA GLU A 186 -1.36 42.51 20.06
C GLU A 186 0.03 42.85 19.53
N ASN A 187 0.67 41.91 18.88
CA ASN A 187 2.04 42.06 18.34
C ASN A 187 2.03 42.45 16.86
N GLY A 188 0.86 42.75 16.29
CA GLY A 188 0.73 43.16 14.89
C GLY A 188 0.76 41.99 13.92
N ARG A 189 0.64 40.74 14.38
CA ARG A 189 0.66 39.59 13.50
C ARG A 189 -0.77 39.21 13.07
N ASN A 190 -0.90 38.77 11.83
CA ASN A 190 -2.15 38.22 11.34
C ASN A 190 -2.35 36.81 11.89
N VAL A 191 -3.50 36.62 12.53
CA VAL A 191 -3.92 35.33 13.08
C VAL A 191 -5.06 34.80 12.21
N PHE A 192 -4.88 33.60 11.68
CA PHE A 192 -5.84 32.94 10.80
C PHE A 192 -6.63 31.91 11.61
N THR A 193 -7.94 32.03 11.60
CA THR A 193 -8.84 31.15 12.35
C THR A 193 -9.86 30.54 11.39
N GLN A 194 -9.92 29.21 11.36
CA GLN A 194 -10.96 28.51 10.61
C GLN A 194 -12.24 28.49 11.44
N GLU A 195 -13.35 28.89 10.86
CA GLU A 195 -14.64 28.96 11.54
C GLU A 195 -15.72 28.29 10.72
N GLY A 196 -16.77 27.84 11.37
CA GLY A 196 -17.88 27.19 10.70
C GLY A 196 -17.54 25.82 10.13
N TYR A 197 -16.47 25.23 10.61
CA TYR A 197 -15.96 23.96 10.11
C TYR A 197 -16.70 22.78 10.74
N GLN A 198 -16.61 21.66 10.04
CA GLN A 198 -17.00 20.34 10.55
C GLN A 198 -15.73 19.64 11.03
N SER A 199 -15.78 19.01 12.18
CA SER A 199 -14.59 18.33 12.71
C SER A 199 -14.84 16.85 12.89
N VAL A 200 -13.76 16.08 12.76
CA VAL A 200 -13.75 14.64 12.91
C VAL A 200 -12.55 14.29 13.80
N LYS A 201 -12.74 13.31 14.68
CA LYS A 201 -11.65 12.83 15.52
C LYS A 201 -10.95 11.67 14.84
N ALA A 202 -9.64 11.80 14.63
CA ALA A 202 -8.82 10.75 14.05
C ALA A 202 -8.16 9.96 15.18
N ILE A 203 -8.44 8.65 15.24
CA ILE A 203 -7.92 7.76 16.29
C ILE A 203 -6.87 6.84 15.64
N PRO A 204 -5.62 6.85 16.10
CA PRO A 204 -4.62 5.96 15.50
C PRO A 204 -4.72 4.54 16.01
N PHE A 205 -4.50 3.61 15.08
CA PHE A 205 -4.33 2.19 15.37
C PHE A 205 -2.94 1.80 14.92
N ASP A 206 -2.14 1.28 15.83
CA ASP A 206 -0.75 0.90 15.56
C ASP A 206 -0.67 -0.59 15.26
N PHE A 207 0.02 -0.91 14.18
CA PHE A 207 0.19 -2.25 13.66
C PHE A 207 1.69 -2.57 13.63
N PRO A 208 2.14 -3.68 14.21
CA PRO A 208 3.59 -3.96 14.27
C PRO A 208 4.14 -4.42 12.94
N ILE A 209 5.30 -3.89 12.59
CA ILE A 209 6.06 -4.28 11.41
C ILE A 209 7.33 -4.93 11.92
N VAL A 210 7.35 -6.25 11.91
CA VAL A 210 8.38 -7.06 12.56
C VAL A 210 9.58 -7.22 11.63
N GLY A 211 10.77 -6.92 12.13
CA GLY A 211 12.01 -7.14 11.41
C GLY A 211 12.43 -8.61 11.44
N TYR A 212 13.19 -9.04 10.44
CA TYR A 212 13.62 -10.44 10.35
C TYR A 212 14.78 -10.71 11.31
N GLY A 213 14.50 -11.42 12.38
CA GLY A 213 15.49 -11.95 13.29
C GLY A 213 16.37 -10.92 14.00
N ASN A 214 15.95 -9.66 14.03
CA ASN A 214 16.80 -8.59 14.58
C ASN A 214 16.22 -7.91 15.82
N GLY A 215 15.06 -8.36 16.30
CA GLY A 215 14.43 -7.79 17.48
C GLY A 215 13.82 -6.42 17.29
N ILE A 216 13.81 -5.90 16.07
CA ILE A 216 13.25 -4.57 15.77
C ILE A 216 11.80 -4.72 15.33
N VAL A 217 10.93 -3.87 15.89
CA VAL A 217 9.53 -3.79 15.46
C VAL A 217 9.21 -2.32 15.23
N ASN A 218 8.97 -1.98 13.96
CA ASN A 218 8.53 -0.64 13.60
C ASN A 218 7.01 -0.58 13.61
N THR A 219 6.46 0.59 13.33
CA THR A 219 5.01 0.83 13.47
C THR A 219 4.42 1.30 12.15
N LEU A 220 3.35 0.62 11.73
CA LEU A 220 2.43 1.16 10.73
C LEU A 220 1.27 1.76 11.50
N ARG A 221 1.02 3.06 11.29
CA ARG A 221 -0.09 3.74 11.95
C ARG A 221 -1.17 4.05 10.92
N ILE A 222 -2.37 3.55 11.17
CA ILE A 222 -3.54 3.86 10.36
C ILE A 222 -4.58 4.53 11.24
N TRP A 223 -5.50 5.28 10.62
CA TRP A 223 -6.38 6.17 11.36
C TRP A 223 -7.84 5.78 11.16
N ASP A 224 -8.57 5.68 12.26
CA ASP A 224 -10.01 5.52 12.23
C ASP A 224 -10.65 6.89 12.48
N ALA A 225 -11.88 7.07 12.03
CA ALA A 225 -12.61 8.31 12.18
C ALA A 225 -13.78 8.13 13.15
N GLU A 226 -13.86 9.02 14.14
CA GLU A 226 -14.94 9.01 15.11
C GLU A 226 -15.53 10.42 15.20
N PRO A 227 -16.81 10.56 15.55
CA PRO A 227 -17.37 11.89 15.75
C PRO A 227 -16.76 12.57 16.97
N VAL A 228 -16.60 13.89 16.89
CA VAL A 228 -16.17 14.69 18.03
C VAL A 228 -17.31 14.76 19.04
N GLU A 229 -18.52 15.00 18.54
CA GLU A 229 -19.72 15.01 19.38
C GLU A 229 -20.34 13.63 19.40
N CYS A 230 -20.72 13.22 20.57
CA CYS A 230 -21.31 11.92 20.76
C CYS A 230 -22.72 11.86 20.18
N PHE A 231 -23.32 10.71 20.29
CA PHE A 231 -24.70 10.42 19.94
C PHE A 231 -25.63 11.55 20.39
N GLN A 232 -26.48 12.02 19.48
CA GLN A 232 -27.40 13.15 19.76
C GLN A 232 -28.68 12.61 20.42
N LEU A 233 -28.66 12.56 21.73
CA LEU A 233 -29.77 12.02 22.50
C LEU A 233 -31.07 12.82 22.30
N ASP A 234 -30.99 14.14 22.22
CA ASP A 234 -32.16 14.98 21.98
C ASP A 234 -32.90 14.61 20.71
N SER A 235 -32.15 14.36 19.62
CA SER A 235 -32.73 13.96 18.35
C SER A 235 -33.37 12.58 18.46
N PHE A 236 -32.67 11.67 19.14
CA PHE A 236 -33.18 10.32 19.37
C PHE A 236 -34.49 10.35 20.15
N ASP A 237 -34.53 11.13 21.22
CA ASP A 237 -35.73 11.25 22.06
C ASP A 237 -36.92 11.83 21.33
N LYS A 238 -36.66 12.64 20.30
CA LYS A 238 -37.69 13.22 19.46
C LYS A 238 -38.09 12.31 18.30
N GLY A 239 -37.49 11.12 18.22
CA GLY A 239 -37.80 10.16 17.16
C GLY A 239 -37.00 10.36 15.87
N ASP A 240 -36.07 11.30 15.86
CA ASP A 240 -35.22 11.53 14.70
C ASP A 240 -33.96 10.67 14.81
N TYR A 241 -34.11 9.40 14.55
CA TYR A 241 -33.06 8.42 14.73
C TYR A 241 -31.91 8.59 13.73
N GLN A 242 -32.22 9.09 12.53
CA GLN A 242 -31.19 9.34 11.52
C GLN A 242 -30.27 10.49 11.96
N LYS A 243 -30.87 11.58 12.43
CA LYS A 243 -30.09 12.72 12.89
C LYS A 243 -29.25 12.37 14.13
N ALA A 244 -29.77 11.48 14.99
CA ALA A 244 -29.09 11.07 16.21
C ALA A 244 -27.72 10.44 15.92
N VAL A 245 -27.54 9.79 14.74
CA VAL A 245 -26.29 9.12 14.34
C VAL A 245 -25.61 9.78 13.15
N GLU A 246 -26.04 10.98 12.78
CA GLU A 246 -25.53 11.66 11.57
C GLU A 246 -24.02 11.88 11.63
N GLN A 247 -23.51 12.35 12.76
CA GLN A 247 -22.08 12.64 12.91
C GLN A 247 -21.25 11.36 12.84
N GLU A 248 -21.76 10.27 13.40
CA GLU A 248 -21.09 8.97 13.31
C GLU A 248 -21.01 8.51 11.86
N ASN A 249 -22.10 8.66 11.11
CA ASN A 249 -22.13 8.25 9.71
C ASN A 249 -21.18 9.07 8.85
N LEU A 250 -21.12 10.38 9.09
CA LEU A 250 -20.21 11.25 8.34
C LEU A 250 -18.75 10.89 8.60
N ALA A 251 -18.41 10.62 9.86
CA ALA A 251 -17.06 10.20 10.21
C ALA A 251 -16.73 8.85 9.55
N ARG A 252 -17.63 7.88 9.67
CA ARG A 252 -17.42 6.54 9.16
C ARG A 252 -17.17 6.53 7.64
N ASN A 253 -17.90 7.36 6.91
CA ASN A 253 -17.74 7.41 5.45
C ASN A 253 -16.31 7.74 5.02
N ILE A 254 -15.56 8.50 5.83
CA ILE A 254 -14.20 8.87 5.48
C ILE A 254 -13.30 7.65 5.36
N VAL A 255 -13.51 6.64 6.21
CA VAL A 255 -12.58 5.52 6.30
C VAL A 255 -13.14 4.20 5.76
N GLU A 256 -14.36 4.20 5.23
CA GLU A 256 -15.05 2.96 4.89
C GLU A 256 -14.51 2.28 3.63
N VAL A 257 -14.20 3.06 2.58
CA VAL A 257 -13.73 2.50 1.31
C VAL A 257 -12.61 3.36 0.75
N LEU A 258 -11.47 2.73 0.48
CA LEU A 258 -10.35 3.39 -0.18
C LEU A 258 -10.68 3.61 -1.65
N TYR A 259 -10.36 4.79 -2.18
CA TYR A 259 -10.60 5.17 -3.57
C TYR A 259 -12.07 5.02 -3.95
N PRO A 260 -12.94 5.80 -3.31
CA PRO A 260 -14.36 5.78 -3.69
C PRO A 260 -14.53 6.18 -5.16
N ASN A 261 -15.63 5.72 -5.75
CA ASN A 261 -15.98 6.07 -7.12
C ASN A 261 -16.04 7.58 -7.26
N ASP A 262 -15.21 8.15 -8.13
CA ASP A 262 -15.09 9.59 -8.32
C ASP A 262 -15.65 10.09 -9.65
N ASN A 263 -16.60 9.35 -10.23
CA ASN A 263 -17.32 9.81 -11.41
C ASN A 263 -18.29 10.95 -11.09
N HIS A 264 -18.46 11.27 -9.82
CA HIS A 264 -19.34 12.37 -9.38
C HIS A 264 -18.63 13.23 -8.35
N TYR A 265 -19.17 14.43 -8.13
CA TYR A 265 -18.57 15.42 -7.24
C TYR A 265 -18.38 14.89 -5.83
N ALA A 266 -19.40 14.22 -5.29
CA ALA A 266 -19.32 13.71 -3.91
C ALA A 266 -18.15 12.72 -3.73
N GLY A 267 -17.89 11.90 -4.73
CA GLY A 267 -16.77 10.97 -4.68
C GLY A 267 -15.41 11.66 -4.74
N LYS A 268 -15.30 12.68 -5.60
CA LYS A 268 -14.08 13.50 -5.66
C LYS A 268 -13.81 14.18 -4.32
N GLU A 269 -14.86 14.76 -3.73
CA GLU A 269 -14.74 15.43 -2.44
C GLU A 269 -14.32 14.43 -1.35
N LEU A 270 -14.92 13.25 -1.34
CA LEU A 270 -14.58 12.23 -0.35
C LEU A 270 -13.11 11.79 -0.48
N ARG A 271 -12.62 11.64 -1.71
CA ARG A 271 -11.21 11.29 -1.92
C ARG A 271 -10.26 12.35 -1.35
N LEU A 272 -10.54 13.62 -1.59
CA LEU A 272 -9.70 14.68 -1.02
C LEU A 272 -9.83 14.70 0.50
N LYS A 273 -11.03 14.47 1.02
CA LYS A 273 -11.28 14.40 2.45
C LYS A 273 -10.45 13.28 3.10
N GLN A 274 -10.38 12.12 2.45
CA GLN A 274 -9.57 11.00 2.94
C GLN A 274 -8.09 11.38 3.02
N GLN A 275 -7.58 12.04 1.97
CA GLN A 275 -6.18 12.44 1.94
C GLN A 275 -5.88 13.41 3.07
N TYR A 276 -6.69 14.45 3.21
CA TYR A 276 -6.44 15.43 4.26
C TYR A 276 -6.62 14.83 5.65
N PHE A 277 -7.59 13.93 5.81
CA PHE A 277 -7.86 13.30 7.10
C PHE A 277 -6.61 12.63 7.67
N PHE A 278 -6.03 11.70 6.92
CA PHE A 278 -4.89 10.97 7.47
C PHE A 278 -3.63 11.83 7.51
N ILE A 279 -3.48 12.75 6.58
CA ILE A 279 -2.30 13.61 6.51
C ILE A 279 -2.31 14.63 7.66
N SER A 280 -3.45 15.26 7.91
CA SER A 280 -3.53 16.22 9.00
C SER A 280 -3.23 15.55 10.34
N ALA A 281 -3.83 14.39 10.59
CA ALA A 281 -3.58 13.64 11.82
C ALA A 281 -2.10 13.26 11.94
N SER A 282 -1.51 12.77 10.85
CA SER A 282 -0.11 12.33 10.85
C SER A 282 0.86 13.49 11.08
N VAL A 283 0.64 14.61 10.40
CA VAL A 283 1.51 15.79 10.54
C VAL A 283 1.41 16.36 11.95
N GLN A 284 0.17 16.49 12.46
CA GLN A 284 -0.01 16.99 13.82
C GLN A 284 0.73 16.13 14.83
N GLU A 285 0.61 14.81 14.73
CA GLU A 285 1.26 13.91 15.69
C GLU A 285 2.79 13.94 15.54
N ALA A 286 3.29 14.02 14.31
CA ALA A 286 4.74 14.08 14.10
C ALA A 286 5.35 15.33 14.74
N VAL A 287 4.67 16.47 14.59
CA VAL A 287 5.15 17.72 15.20
C VAL A 287 5.05 17.65 16.72
N GLU A 288 3.92 17.17 17.24
CA GLU A 288 3.75 17.06 18.70
C GLU A 288 4.77 16.09 19.31
N LYS A 289 5.00 14.96 18.65
CA LYS A 289 5.99 13.98 19.11
C LYS A 289 7.39 14.60 19.18
N TYR A 290 7.78 15.34 18.13
CA TYR A 290 9.05 16.04 18.11
C TYR A 290 9.13 17.03 19.28
N MET A 291 8.08 17.82 19.48
CA MET A 291 8.09 18.88 20.51
C MET A 291 8.01 18.34 21.93
N ARG A 292 7.58 17.10 22.12
CA ARG A 292 7.64 16.47 23.45
C ARG A 292 9.08 16.25 23.91
N LYS A 293 10.01 16.14 22.96
CA LYS A 293 11.41 15.83 23.26
C LYS A 293 12.37 17.00 22.98
N HIS A 294 12.01 17.88 22.06
CA HIS A 294 12.87 18.97 21.60
C HIS A 294 12.16 20.30 21.86
N ASP A 295 12.96 21.36 22.05
CA ASP A 295 12.44 22.68 22.35
C ASP A 295 12.57 23.69 21.21
N ASP A 296 13.19 23.31 20.09
CA ASP A 296 13.42 24.21 18.96
C ASP A 296 12.77 23.65 17.70
N ILE A 297 11.61 24.17 17.34
CA ILE A 297 10.89 23.72 16.16
C ILE A 297 11.64 24.04 14.85
N HIS A 298 12.54 25.00 14.88
CA HIS A 298 13.31 25.34 13.67
C HIS A 298 14.23 24.22 13.23
N LYS A 299 14.52 23.25 14.12
CA LYS A 299 15.36 22.10 13.82
C LYS A 299 14.55 20.84 13.52
N PHE A 300 13.24 20.99 13.31
CA PHE A 300 12.34 19.86 13.04
C PHE A 300 12.87 19.00 11.89
N TYR A 301 13.32 19.62 10.81
CA TYR A 301 13.79 18.90 9.62
C TYR A 301 15.05 18.07 9.89
N GLU A 302 15.79 18.38 10.94
CA GLU A 302 16.98 17.59 11.29
C GLU A 302 16.59 16.21 11.84
N LYS A 303 15.38 16.11 12.40
CA LYS A 303 14.91 14.89 13.06
C LYS A 303 13.71 14.24 12.39
N VAL A 304 13.13 14.85 11.35
CA VAL A 304 11.93 14.34 10.70
C VAL A 304 12.03 14.54 9.19
N THR A 305 11.65 13.51 8.45
CA THR A 305 11.40 13.59 7.02
C THR A 305 10.04 12.94 6.73
N PHE A 306 9.26 13.58 5.87
CA PHE A 306 8.04 13.02 5.32
C PHE A 306 8.33 12.55 3.90
N GLN A 307 8.30 11.22 3.70
CA GLN A 307 8.42 10.66 2.35
C GLN A 307 7.03 10.48 1.79
N LEU A 308 6.70 11.29 0.79
CA LEU A 308 5.36 11.31 0.18
C LEU A 308 5.29 10.28 -0.93
N ASN A 309 4.48 9.25 -0.73
CA ASN A 309 4.34 8.16 -1.69
C ASN A 309 3.26 8.55 -2.70
N ASP A 310 3.68 8.93 -3.90
CA ASP A 310 2.84 9.52 -4.94
C ASP A 310 2.30 10.87 -4.48
N THR A 311 1.25 11.38 -5.13
CA THR A 311 0.68 12.69 -4.81
C THR A 311 -0.41 12.61 -3.74
N HIS A 312 -0.83 11.42 -3.37
CA HIS A 312 -1.91 11.26 -2.39
C HIS A 312 -1.64 12.01 -1.07
N PRO A 313 -0.42 12.00 -0.53
CA PRO A 313 -0.16 12.73 0.72
C PRO A 313 0.38 14.14 0.54
N THR A 314 0.32 14.72 -0.66
CA THR A 314 0.98 16.00 -0.93
C THR A 314 0.42 17.15 -0.08
N VAL A 315 -0.83 17.09 0.36
CA VAL A 315 -1.36 18.12 1.27
C VAL A 315 -0.55 18.24 2.56
N ALA A 316 0.31 17.26 2.86
CA ALA A 316 1.22 17.34 4.01
C ALA A 316 2.08 18.62 3.98
N ILE A 317 2.44 19.07 2.79
CA ILE A 317 3.24 20.28 2.63
C ILE A 317 2.49 21.49 3.21
N ALA A 318 1.25 21.70 2.73
CA ALA A 318 0.44 22.82 3.19
C ALA A 318 0.01 22.62 4.65
N GLU A 319 -0.25 21.39 5.05
CA GLU A 319 -0.63 21.13 6.44
C GLU A 319 0.54 21.40 7.40
N LEU A 320 1.76 21.04 7.03
CA LEU A 320 2.92 21.35 7.85
C LEU A 320 3.10 22.86 7.95
N MET A 321 2.94 23.59 6.84
CA MET A 321 2.97 25.06 6.86
C MET A 321 1.92 25.60 7.82
N ARG A 322 0.69 25.06 7.77
CA ARG A 322 -0.39 25.51 8.64
C ARG A 322 -0.03 25.30 10.12
N VAL A 323 0.43 24.10 10.46
CA VAL A 323 0.78 23.80 11.84
C VAL A 323 1.91 24.75 12.32
N LEU A 324 2.94 24.92 11.50
CA LEU A 324 4.07 25.76 11.89
C LEU A 324 3.66 27.22 12.06
N MET A 325 2.83 27.74 11.15
CA MET A 325 2.44 29.15 11.20
C MET A 325 1.30 29.41 12.19
N ASP A 326 0.25 28.57 12.15
CA ASP A 326 -0.97 28.87 12.91
C ASP A 326 -0.90 28.35 14.34
N ASP A 327 -0.22 27.23 14.58
CA ASP A 327 -0.14 26.62 15.92
C ASP A 327 1.15 27.00 16.66
N TYR A 328 2.25 27.27 15.92
CA TYR A 328 3.55 27.59 16.52
C TYR A 328 4.02 29.01 16.18
N TYR A 329 3.21 29.77 15.47
CA TYR A 329 3.39 31.21 15.23
C TYR A 329 4.68 31.58 14.49
N LEU A 330 5.16 30.70 13.62
CA LEU A 330 6.31 31.01 12.77
C LEU A 330 5.90 31.93 11.62
N THR A 331 6.86 32.68 11.11
CA THR A 331 6.66 33.43 9.87
C THR A 331 6.59 32.48 8.69
N TRP A 332 6.09 32.96 7.55
CA TRP A 332 6.08 32.19 6.31
C TRP A 332 7.49 31.69 5.97
N GLU A 333 8.46 32.56 6.05
CA GLU A 333 9.84 32.23 5.67
C GLU A 333 10.42 31.14 6.56
N GLU A 334 10.18 31.22 7.86
CA GLU A 334 10.63 30.18 8.80
C GLU A 334 9.94 28.86 8.50
N ALA A 335 8.63 28.88 8.32
CA ALA A 335 7.85 27.66 8.05
C ALA A 335 8.24 27.04 6.71
N TRP A 336 8.46 27.87 5.71
CA TRP A 336 8.83 27.40 4.36
C TRP A 336 10.20 26.70 4.39
N GLU A 337 11.16 27.29 5.08
CA GLU A 337 12.49 26.65 5.21
C GLU A 337 12.38 25.27 5.83
N ILE A 338 11.60 25.15 6.91
CA ILE A 338 11.43 23.86 7.59
C ILE A 338 10.71 22.87 6.66
N THR A 339 9.61 23.30 6.05
CA THR A 339 8.78 22.42 5.22
C THR A 339 9.55 21.87 4.01
N THR A 340 10.27 22.75 3.32
CA THR A 340 11.00 22.33 2.11
C THR A 340 12.16 21.41 2.42
N LYS A 341 12.66 21.42 3.66
CA LYS A 341 13.72 20.51 4.09
C LYS A 341 13.18 19.23 4.71
N THR A 342 11.87 19.16 4.92
CA THR A 342 11.22 18.01 5.55
C THR A 342 10.60 17.05 4.55
N CYS A 343 10.10 17.54 3.41
CA CYS A 343 9.28 16.76 2.50
C CYS A 343 10.06 16.26 1.29
N ALA A 344 9.87 15.00 0.94
CA ALA A 344 10.45 14.36 -0.25
C ALA A 344 9.32 13.59 -0.95
N TYR A 345 9.37 13.54 -2.29
CA TYR A 345 8.28 13.03 -3.11
C TYR A 345 8.77 11.90 -4.01
N THR A 346 8.03 10.80 -4.01
CA THR A 346 8.24 9.68 -4.94
C THR A 346 7.14 9.71 -5.99
N ASN A 347 7.53 9.81 -7.26
CA ASN A 347 6.60 9.75 -8.38
C ASN A 347 6.46 8.31 -8.88
N HIS A 348 5.22 7.86 -9.10
CA HIS A 348 4.95 6.48 -9.54
C HIS A 348 4.40 6.39 -10.95
N THR A 349 4.20 7.53 -11.64
CA THR A 349 3.57 7.48 -12.96
C THR A 349 4.13 8.55 -13.89
N ILE A 350 4.17 8.23 -15.18
CA ILE A 350 4.42 9.23 -16.22
C ILE A 350 3.16 9.59 -16.98
N MET A 351 2.02 8.97 -16.63
CA MET A 351 0.77 9.23 -17.32
C MET A 351 0.17 10.54 -16.81
N ALA A 352 0.06 11.53 -17.69
CA ALA A 352 -0.44 12.84 -17.31
C ALA A 352 -1.85 12.77 -16.69
N GLU A 353 -2.68 11.87 -17.20
CA GLU A 353 -4.05 11.71 -16.70
C GLU A 353 -4.08 11.10 -15.29
N ALA A 354 -3.00 10.50 -14.84
CA ALA A 354 -2.93 9.93 -13.49
C ALA A 354 -2.38 10.92 -12.45
N LEU A 355 -1.87 12.08 -12.90
CA LEU A 355 -1.40 13.12 -11.99
C LEU A 355 -2.60 13.88 -11.42
N GLU A 356 -2.68 13.92 -10.11
CA GLU A 356 -3.87 14.47 -9.44
C GLU A 356 -4.02 15.97 -9.64
N LYS A 357 -5.24 16.38 -9.97
CA LYS A 357 -5.66 17.77 -10.09
C LYS A 357 -6.98 17.93 -9.38
N TRP A 358 -7.11 19.00 -8.62
CA TRP A 358 -8.37 19.26 -7.89
C TRP A 358 -8.96 20.57 -8.36
N PRO A 359 -10.27 20.61 -8.69
CA PRO A 359 -10.90 21.90 -8.99
C PRO A 359 -10.74 22.86 -7.82
N ILE A 360 -10.45 24.12 -8.11
CA ILE A 360 -10.26 25.13 -7.07
C ILE A 360 -11.49 25.21 -6.17
N GLU A 361 -12.69 25.21 -6.77
CA GLU A 361 -13.92 25.31 -5.99
C GLU A 361 -14.04 24.22 -4.94
N LEU A 362 -13.78 22.96 -5.35
CA LEU A 362 -13.84 21.83 -4.43
C LEU A 362 -12.80 21.94 -3.33
N PHE A 363 -11.55 22.21 -3.74
CA PHE A 363 -10.41 22.25 -2.81
C PHE A 363 -10.58 23.40 -1.81
N SER A 364 -10.91 24.60 -2.29
CA SER A 364 -11.02 25.77 -1.42
C SER A 364 -12.22 25.69 -0.47
N ARG A 365 -13.29 25.05 -0.90
CA ARG A 365 -14.47 24.90 -0.04
C ARG A 365 -14.23 23.86 1.04
N LEU A 366 -13.60 22.74 0.69
CA LEU A 366 -13.35 21.69 1.67
C LEU A 366 -12.21 22.05 2.63
N LEU A 367 -11.17 22.72 2.13
CA LEU A 367 -9.95 23.00 2.87
C LEU A 367 -9.57 24.48 2.75
N PRO A 368 -10.37 25.38 3.33
CA PRO A 368 -10.17 26.83 3.06
C PRO A 368 -8.83 27.36 3.54
N ARG A 369 -8.36 26.99 4.71
CA ARG A 369 -7.06 27.46 5.21
C ARG A 369 -5.92 26.88 4.39
N ILE A 370 -6.01 25.60 4.09
CA ILE A 370 -5.00 24.91 3.27
C ILE A 370 -4.92 25.54 1.88
N TYR A 371 -6.08 25.88 1.30
CA TYR A 371 -6.09 26.53 -0.02
C TYR A 371 -5.37 27.88 0.00
N GLN A 372 -5.56 28.68 1.06
CA GLN A 372 -4.84 29.95 1.19
C GLN A 372 -3.32 29.73 1.15
N ILE A 373 -2.85 28.68 1.83
CA ILE A 373 -1.43 28.38 1.87
C ILE A 373 -0.94 27.91 0.49
N VAL A 374 -1.71 27.05 -0.17
CA VAL A 374 -1.36 26.57 -1.53
C VAL A 374 -1.32 27.76 -2.50
N GLU A 375 -2.28 28.68 -2.38
CA GLU A 375 -2.34 29.87 -3.22
C GLU A 375 -1.08 30.73 -3.04
N GLU A 376 -0.62 30.89 -1.80
CA GLU A 376 0.58 31.68 -1.54
C GLU A 376 1.84 30.96 -2.03
N ILE A 377 1.92 29.63 -1.89
CA ILE A 377 3.03 28.87 -2.45
C ILE A 377 3.08 29.08 -3.97
N ASN A 378 1.93 29.00 -4.61
CA ASN A 378 1.82 29.20 -6.06
C ASN A 378 2.26 30.61 -6.46
N ARG A 379 1.77 31.64 -5.75
CA ARG A 379 2.11 33.03 -6.05
C ARG A 379 3.62 33.25 -6.02
N ARG A 380 4.26 32.76 -4.98
CA ARG A 380 5.73 32.91 -4.83
C ARG A 380 6.47 32.13 -5.90
N PHE A 381 6.01 30.92 -6.23
CA PHE A 381 6.68 30.11 -7.26
C PHE A 381 6.53 30.73 -8.65
N VAL A 382 5.36 31.30 -8.96
CA VAL A 382 5.17 31.97 -10.25
C VAL A 382 6.11 33.18 -10.35
N LEU A 383 6.31 33.92 -9.26
CA LEU A 383 7.29 34.99 -9.24
C LEU A 383 8.71 34.48 -9.50
N ASP A 384 9.06 33.34 -8.92
CA ASP A 384 10.39 32.73 -9.17
C ASP A 384 10.56 32.37 -10.65
N ILE A 385 9.52 31.83 -11.29
CA ILE A 385 9.57 31.52 -12.73
C ILE A 385 9.77 32.78 -13.54
N GLN A 386 9.01 33.84 -13.22
CA GLN A 386 9.12 35.12 -13.92
C GLN A 386 10.51 35.71 -13.78
N GLN A 387 11.07 35.72 -12.59
CA GLN A 387 12.40 36.25 -12.34
C GLN A 387 13.46 35.47 -13.08
N LYS A 388 13.34 34.15 -13.12
CA LYS A 388 14.35 33.30 -13.77
C LYS A 388 14.32 33.42 -15.29
N TYR A 389 13.14 33.52 -15.91
CA TYR A 389 13.01 33.33 -17.34
C TYR A 389 12.60 34.59 -18.14
N SER A 390 12.24 35.70 -17.48
CA SER A 390 11.73 36.90 -18.20
C SER A 390 12.73 37.45 -19.19
N ASN A 391 14.02 37.41 -18.89
CA ASN A 391 15.06 37.99 -19.71
C ASN A 391 15.88 36.94 -20.46
N VAL A 392 15.41 35.69 -20.54
CA VAL A 392 16.11 34.64 -21.26
C VAL A 392 15.58 34.57 -22.70
N PRO A 393 16.41 34.84 -23.71
CA PRO A 393 15.94 34.81 -25.11
C PRO A 393 15.39 33.42 -25.49
N GLY A 394 14.28 33.42 -26.20
CA GLY A 394 13.68 32.21 -26.73
C GLY A 394 12.83 31.42 -25.74
N VAL A 395 12.70 31.91 -24.52
CA VAL A 395 11.86 31.24 -23.50
C VAL A 395 10.51 31.94 -23.41
N ASP A 396 9.45 31.15 -23.56
CA ASP A 396 8.07 31.66 -23.36
C ASP A 396 7.72 31.47 -21.88
N VAL A 397 7.74 32.57 -21.14
CA VAL A 397 7.49 32.56 -19.70
C VAL A 397 6.08 32.07 -19.40
N GLN A 398 5.09 32.46 -20.22
CA GLN A 398 3.71 32.03 -19.99
C GLN A 398 3.56 30.52 -20.18
N GLU A 399 4.29 29.94 -21.10
CA GLU A 399 4.28 28.49 -21.30
C GLU A 399 4.93 27.76 -20.10
N LYS A 400 6.02 28.33 -19.57
CA LYS A 400 6.64 27.81 -18.34
C LYS A 400 5.63 27.81 -17.18
N ILE A 401 4.92 28.93 -17.00
CA ILE A 401 3.90 29.05 -15.95
C ILE A 401 2.79 28.02 -16.18
N ARG A 402 2.32 27.87 -17.41
CA ARG A 402 1.27 26.91 -17.74
C ARG A 402 1.65 25.50 -17.31
N LYS A 403 2.88 25.12 -17.55
CA LYS A 403 3.36 23.75 -17.26
C LYS A 403 3.69 23.54 -15.78
N MET A 404 4.23 24.57 -15.13
CA MET A 404 4.88 24.39 -13.83
C MET A 404 4.06 24.91 -12.63
N ALA A 405 3.16 25.86 -12.86
CA ALA A 405 2.40 26.45 -11.75
C ALA A 405 1.60 25.40 -10.99
N ILE A 406 1.46 25.61 -9.70
CA ILE A 406 0.68 24.73 -8.84
C ILE A 406 -0.81 24.94 -9.11
N ILE A 407 -1.23 26.21 -9.27
CA ILE A 407 -2.60 26.54 -9.61
C ILE A 407 -2.61 27.10 -11.02
N TYR A 408 -3.36 26.46 -11.89
CA TYR A 408 -3.49 26.91 -13.27
C TYR A 408 -4.78 26.34 -13.85
N ASP A 409 -5.47 27.16 -14.65
CA ASP A 409 -6.67 26.75 -15.38
C ASP A 409 -7.74 26.16 -14.45
N GLY A 410 -7.93 26.80 -13.28
CA GLY A 410 -8.96 26.41 -12.34
C GLY A 410 -8.66 25.15 -11.56
N GLN A 411 -7.41 24.68 -11.56
CA GLN A 411 -7.05 23.41 -10.92
C GLN A 411 -5.82 23.55 -10.04
N VAL A 412 -5.81 22.78 -8.96
CA VAL A 412 -4.65 22.62 -8.08
C VAL A 412 -3.91 21.35 -8.53
N LYS A 413 -2.65 21.52 -8.98
CA LYS A 413 -1.83 20.43 -9.51
C LYS A 413 -0.92 19.91 -8.42
N MET A 414 -1.24 18.73 -7.90
CA MET A 414 -0.58 18.21 -6.72
C MET A 414 0.88 17.82 -6.98
N ALA A 415 1.17 17.20 -8.12
CA ALA A 415 2.57 16.83 -8.42
C ALA A 415 3.45 18.06 -8.49
N ASN A 416 2.96 19.14 -9.10
CA ASN A 416 3.73 20.39 -9.19
C ASN A 416 4.05 20.93 -7.79
N MET A 417 3.06 20.89 -6.89
CA MET A 417 3.29 21.32 -5.51
C MET A 417 4.34 20.46 -4.81
N ALA A 418 4.27 19.15 -5.01
CA ALA A 418 5.21 18.22 -4.38
C ALA A 418 6.65 18.48 -4.84
N ILE A 419 6.83 18.77 -6.12
CA ILE A 419 8.17 19.03 -6.68
C ILE A 419 8.73 20.35 -6.18
N VAL A 420 7.91 21.40 -6.21
CA VAL A 420 8.33 22.74 -5.83
C VAL A 420 8.69 22.82 -4.35
N SER A 421 7.99 22.08 -3.51
CA SER A 421 7.95 22.31 -2.06
C SER A 421 8.75 21.29 -1.26
N GLY A 422 9.54 20.46 -1.92
CA GLY A 422 10.33 19.45 -1.23
C GLY A 422 11.81 19.51 -1.62
N TYR A 423 12.59 18.64 -1.00
CA TYR A 423 14.03 18.62 -1.25
C TYR A 423 14.46 17.49 -2.19
N SER A 424 13.57 16.54 -2.48
CA SER A 424 13.93 15.40 -3.31
C SER A 424 12.71 14.90 -4.09
N VAL A 425 12.95 14.55 -5.35
CA VAL A 425 11.95 13.93 -6.23
C VAL A 425 12.59 12.69 -6.82
N ASN A 426 12.03 11.51 -6.56
CA ASN A 426 12.60 10.32 -7.17
C ASN A 426 11.59 9.61 -8.06
N GLY A 427 12.12 9.05 -9.16
CA GLY A 427 11.41 8.03 -9.90
C GLY A 427 11.71 6.66 -9.30
N VAL A 428 11.07 5.62 -9.85
CA VAL A 428 11.09 4.29 -9.24
C VAL A 428 11.77 3.23 -10.10
N ALA A 429 12.39 3.64 -11.20
CA ALA A 429 13.26 2.82 -12.03
C ALA A 429 14.11 3.77 -12.88
N ARG A 430 15.29 3.30 -13.31
CA ARG A 430 16.21 4.18 -14.07
C ARG A 430 15.53 4.80 -15.28
N LEU A 431 14.89 3.98 -16.11
CA LEU A 431 14.22 4.49 -17.30
C LEU A 431 13.11 5.47 -16.95
N HIS A 432 12.31 5.14 -15.92
CA HIS A 432 11.25 6.02 -15.45
C HIS A 432 11.81 7.38 -15.05
N THR A 433 12.89 7.37 -14.28
CA THR A 433 13.51 8.62 -13.81
C THR A 433 14.04 9.44 -15.00
N GLU A 434 14.66 8.78 -15.98
CA GLU A 434 15.16 9.47 -17.18
C GLU A 434 14.00 10.10 -17.96
N ILE A 435 12.88 9.41 -18.08
CA ILE A 435 11.69 9.96 -18.75
C ILE A 435 11.17 11.19 -18.00
N LEU A 436 11.15 11.12 -16.68
CA LEU A 436 10.73 12.27 -15.87
C LEU A 436 11.65 13.47 -16.11
N GLU A 437 12.96 13.24 -16.09
CA GLU A 437 13.95 14.31 -16.22
C GLU A 437 13.98 14.93 -17.61
N LYS A 438 13.86 14.11 -18.65
CA LYS A 438 14.08 14.54 -20.03
C LYS A 438 12.78 14.88 -20.77
N GLN A 439 11.64 14.42 -20.27
CA GLN A 439 10.36 14.58 -20.96
C GLN A 439 9.28 15.16 -20.04
N GLU A 440 8.70 14.35 -19.17
CA GLU A 440 7.47 14.71 -18.45
C GLU A 440 7.65 15.86 -17.48
N LEU A 441 8.78 15.91 -16.78
CA LEU A 441 9.06 16.96 -15.78
C LEU A 441 10.31 17.74 -16.17
N LYS A 442 10.58 17.84 -17.44
CA LYS A 442 11.80 18.48 -17.96
C LYS A 442 11.98 19.90 -17.44
N ASP A 443 10.90 20.69 -17.42
CA ASP A 443 10.99 22.07 -16.95
C ASP A 443 11.41 22.13 -15.47
N PHE A 444 10.89 21.24 -14.67
CA PHE A 444 11.27 21.15 -13.26
C PHE A 444 12.71 20.69 -13.10
N TYR A 445 13.13 19.73 -13.93
CA TYR A 445 14.50 19.24 -13.87
C TYR A 445 15.50 20.34 -14.24
N GLU A 446 15.16 21.14 -15.22
CA GLU A 446 16.01 22.28 -15.61
C GLU A 446 16.15 23.30 -14.47
N MET A 447 15.08 23.51 -13.72
CA MET A 447 15.06 24.50 -12.65
C MET A 447 15.67 23.95 -11.36
N PHE A 448 15.48 22.66 -11.07
CA PHE A 448 15.90 22.01 -9.82
C PHE A 448 16.62 20.69 -10.07
N PRO A 449 17.70 20.67 -10.85
CA PRO A 449 18.33 19.39 -11.20
C PRO A 449 18.79 18.59 -9.99
N GLU A 450 19.21 19.26 -8.92
CA GLU A 450 19.72 18.61 -7.72
C GLU A 450 18.66 17.84 -6.94
N ARG A 451 17.37 18.10 -7.20
CA ARG A 451 16.29 17.39 -6.48
C ARG A 451 16.01 16.00 -7.04
N PHE A 452 16.32 15.78 -8.32
CA PHE A 452 15.91 14.56 -9.02
C PHE A 452 16.90 13.43 -8.82
N ASN A 453 16.38 12.25 -8.56
CA ASN A 453 17.21 11.06 -8.37
C ASN A 453 16.36 9.82 -8.63
N ASN A 454 17.02 8.66 -8.66
CA ASN A 454 16.35 7.39 -8.87
C ASN A 454 16.46 6.50 -7.63
N LYS A 455 15.34 5.89 -7.23
CA LYS A 455 15.30 4.85 -6.22
C LYS A 455 14.47 3.71 -6.78
N THR A 456 15.13 2.71 -7.35
CA THR A 456 14.47 1.59 -7.98
C THR A 456 13.63 0.84 -6.95
N ASN A 457 12.38 0.56 -7.30
CA ASN A 457 11.49 -0.24 -6.47
C ASN A 457 12.06 -1.64 -6.25
N GLY A 458 11.66 -2.27 -5.17
CA GLY A 458 12.04 -3.64 -4.88
C GLY A 458 10.93 -4.36 -4.15
N ILE A 459 11.19 -5.61 -3.83
CA ILE A 459 10.28 -6.45 -3.07
C ILE A 459 11.08 -7.16 -1.98
N THR A 460 10.38 -7.68 -0.97
CA THR A 460 11.05 -8.44 0.07
C THR A 460 11.06 -9.93 -0.26
N GLN A 461 12.24 -10.53 -0.26
CA GLN A 461 12.39 -11.96 -0.48
C GLN A 461 11.84 -12.78 0.69
N ARG A 462 11.64 -12.15 1.84
CA ARG A 462 11.06 -12.85 2.98
C ARG A 462 9.60 -13.18 2.73
N ARG A 463 8.77 -12.20 2.37
CA ARG A 463 7.37 -12.51 2.04
C ARG A 463 7.24 -13.27 0.71
N PHE A 464 7.97 -12.83 -0.33
CA PHE A 464 7.67 -13.30 -1.69
C PHE A 464 8.49 -14.50 -2.14
N LEU A 465 9.42 -15.00 -1.31
CA LEU A 465 10.09 -16.28 -1.56
C LEU A 465 10.03 -17.16 -0.31
N LEU A 466 10.55 -16.69 0.81
CA LEU A 466 10.65 -17.53 2.01
C LEU A 466 9.26 -17.97 2.50
N HIS A 467 8.30 -17.03 2.55
CA HIS A 467 6.94 -17.33 3.00
C HIS A 467 6.08 -17.91 1.87
N ALA A 468 6.15 -17.32 0.68
CA ALA A 468 5.24 -17.68 -0.42
C ALA A 468 5.58 -19.01 -1.06
N ASN A 469 6.87 -19.41 -1.05
CA ASN A 469 7.35 -20.56 -1.79
C ASN A 469 8.33 -21.36 -0.94
N PRO A 470 7.83 -22.01 0.11
CA PRO A 470 8.74 -22.73 1.04
C PRO A 470 9.52 -23.85 0.38
N LEU A 471 8.95 -24.53 -0.63
CA LEU A 471 9.68 -25.58 -1.34
C LEU A 471 10.93 -25.01 -2.02
N LEU A 472 10.79 -23.91 -2.71
CA LEU A 472 11.94 -23.28 -3.38
C LEU A 472 12.90 -22.69 -2.34
N ALA A 473 12.39 -22.04 -1.31
CA ALA A 473 13.23 -21.47 -0.26
C ALA A 473 14.10 -22.54 0.41
N ASP A 474 13.50 -23.68 0.72
CA ASP A 474 14.24 -24.79 1.34
C ASP A 474 15.31 -25.34 0.39
N TRP A 475 15.00 -25.45 -0.89
CA TRP A 475 15.94 -25.92 -1.90
C TRP A 475 17.12 -24.96 -2.05
N VAL A 476 16.83 -23.65 -2.10
CA VAL A 476 17.89 -22.63 -2.18
C VAL A 476 18.81 -22.74 -0.95
N THR A 477 18.22 -22.81 0.23
CA THR A 477 18.98 -22.90 1.47
C THR A 477 19.84 -24.18 1.52
N ALA A 478 19.31 -25.30 1.04
CA ALA A 478 20.05 -26.54 1.00
C ALA A 478 21.28 -26.46 0.09
N HIS A 479 21.23 -25.62 -0.94
CA HIS A 479 22.30 -25.51 -1.93
C HIS A 479 23.32 -24.41 -1.61
N VAL A 480 22.86 -23.24 -1.10
CA VAL A 480 23.75 -22.09 -0.92
C VAL A 480 23.73 -21.52 0.51
N GLY A 481 23.04 -22.17 1.45
CA GLY A 481 22.92 -21.63 2.80
C GLY A 481 21.81 -20.62 2.90
N ASP A 482 21.65 -20.02 4.08
CA ASP A 482 20.51 -19.15 4.38
C ASP A 482 20.84 -17.65 4.36
N ASP A 483 22.05 -17.27 3.94
CA ASP A 483 22.45 -15.86 3.90
C ASP A 483 21.56 -15.03 2.96
N TRP A 484 20.97 -15.68 1.94
CA TRP A 484 20.12 -14.97 0.96
C TRP A 484 18.89 -14.33 1.61
N ILE A 485 18.47 -14.84 2.76
CA ILE A 485 17.23 -14.33 3.40
C ILE A 485 17.38 -12.84 3.76
N THR A 486 18.59 -12.44 4.15
CA THR A 486 18.87 -11.02 4.46
C THR A 486 19.80 -10.36 3.44
N ASP A 487 20.32 -11.11 2.49
CA ASP A 487 21.24 -10.59 1.47
C ASP A 487 20.94 -11.32 0.16
N LEU A 488 19.92 -10.86 -0.56
CA LEU A 488 19.39 -11.56 -1.72
C LEU A 488 20.44 -11.86 -2.80
N PRO A 489 21.44 -11.00 -3.06
CA PRO A 489 22.46 -11.34 -4.07
C PRO A 489 23.19 -12.67 -3.83
N GLN A 490 23.19 -13.18 -2.60
CA GLN A 490 23.78 -14.51 -2.33
C GLN A 490 23.13 -15.64 -3.12
N ILE A 491 21.89 -15.42 -3.59
CA ILE A 491 21.18 -16.43 -4.39
C ILE A 491 21.90 -16.69 -5.72
N SER A 492 22.74 -15.76 -6.17
CA SER A 492 23.50 -15.93 -7.42
C SER A 492 24.49 -17.10 -7.36
N ARG A 493 24.82 -17.57 -6.15
CA ARG A 493 25.68 -18.76 -6.00
C ARG A 493 25.03 -20.02 -6.56
N LEU A 494 23.72 -19.98 -6.82
CA LEU A 494 23.04 -21.10 -7.50
C LEU A 494 23.54 -21.32 -8.93
N LYS A 495 24.22 -20.34 -9.52
CA LYS A 495 24.72 -20.46 -10.90
C LYS A 495 25.59 -21.71 -11.09
N VAL A 496 26.32 -22.13 -10.07
CA VAL A 496 27.19 -23.32 -10.17
C VAL A 496 26.39 -24.60 -10.43
N TYR A 497 25.10 -24.61 -10.15
CA TYR A 497 24.22 -25.76 -10.35
C TYR A 497 23.49 -25.75 -11.68
N ALA A 498 23.72 -24.74 -12.52
CA ALA A 498 22.93 -24.54 -13.74
C ALA A 498 22.94 -25.75 -14.68
N ASP A 499 24.08 -26.44 -14.75
CA ASP A 499 24.22 -27.61 -15.62
C ASP A 499 24.09 -28.94 -14.88
N ASP A 500 23.76 -28.91 -13.61
CA ASP A 500 23.60 -30.13 -12.77
C ASP A 500 22.20 -30.71 -13.03
N LYS A 501 22.16 -31.92 -13.63
CA LYS A 501 20.89 -32.53 -14.02
C LYS A 501 19.99 -32.84 -12.81
N LYS A 502 20.57 -33.24 -11.68
CA LYS A 502 19.79 -33.49 -10.48
C LYS A 502 19.16 -32.22 -9.96
N ALA A 503 19.93 -31.11 -9.92
CA ALA A 503 19.42 -29.80 -9.49
C ALA A 503 18.30 -29.33 -10.42
N GLN A 504 18.47 -29.49 -11.74
CA GLN A 504 17.45 -29.12 -12.73
C GLN A 504 16.14 -29.87 -12.47
N GLN A 505 16.23 -31.19 -12.23
CA GLN A 505 15.05 -32.02 -11.98
C GLN A 505 14.34 -31.57 -10.69
N GLU A 506 15.11 -31.33 -9.64
CA GLU A 506 14.56 -30.88 -8.36
C GLU A 506 13.84 -29.53 -8.53
N PHE A 507 14.46 -28.61 -9.25
CA PHE A 507 13.91 -27.27 -9.50
C PHE A 507 12.60 -27.39 -10.28
N MET A 508 12.58 -28.20 -11.33
CA MET A 508 11.35 -28.39 -12.12
C MET A 508 10.26 -29.06 -11.30
N ASN A 509 10.63 -30.01 -10.42
CA ASN A 509 9.64 -30.64 -9.56
C ASN A 509 9.03 -29.67 -8.57
N ILE A 510 9.81 -28.74 -8.05
CA ILE A 510 9.31 -27.69 -7.15
C ILE A 510 8.25 -26.85 -7.88
N LYS A 511 8.56 -26.42 -9.10
CA LYS A 511 7.58 -25.66 -9.91
C LYS A 511 6.33 -26.50 -10.12
N TYR A 512 6.48 -27.77 -10.45
CA TYR A 512 5.34 -28.66 -10.66
C TYR A 512 4.46 -28.76 -9.40
N GLN A 513 5.09 -28.92 -8.21
CA GLN A 513 4.32 -28.99 -6.96
C GLN A 513 3.55 -27.68 -6.70
N ASN A 514 4.18 -26.57 -6.98
CA ASN A 514 3.49 -25.27 -6.83
C ASN A 514 2.34 -25.13 -7.82
N LYS A 515 2.49 -25.68 -9.03
CA LYS A 515 1.40 -25.69 -10.02
C LYS A 515 0.26 -26.60 -9.58
N VAL A 516 0.57 -27.74 -8.96
CA VAL A 516 -0.46 -28.61 -8.38
C VAL A 516 -1.25 -27.86 -7.31
N ARG A 517 -0.56 -27.12 -6.46
CA ARG A 517 -1.19 -26.31 -5.40
C ARG A 517 -2.15 -25.27 -6.01
N LEU A 518 -1.71 -24.55 -7.04
CA LEU A 518 -2.56 -23.57 -7.69
C LEU A 518 -3.73 -24.24 -8.43
N ALA A 519 -3.49 -25.37 -9.08
CA ALA A 519 -4.56 -26.11 -9.77
C ALA A 519 -5.65 -26.52 -8.77
N LYS A 520 -5.27 -26.94 -7.58
CA LYS A 520 -6.21 -27.28 -6.52
C LYS A 520 -7.03 -26.05 -6.10
N TYR A 521 -6.35 -24.91 -5.91
CA TYR A 521 -7.02 -23.66 -5.57
C TYR A 521 -8.04 -23.27 -6.64
N ILE A 522 -7.66 -23.39 -7.91
CA ILE A 522 -8.55 -23.05 -9.03
C ILE A 522 -9.77 -23.97 -9.06
N LEU A 523 -9.54 -25.26 -8.84
CA LEU A 523 -10.66 -26.23 -8.81
C LEU A 523 -11.64 -25.87 -7.68
N GLU A 524 -11.11 -25.59 -6.50
CA GLU A 524 -11.95 -25.27 -5.33
C GLU A 524 -12.71 -23.97 -5.48
N HIS A 525 -12.12 -22.95 -6.10
CA HIS A 525 -12.71 -21.62 -6.16
C HIS A 525 -13.43 -21.32 -7.48
N ASN A 526 -12.97 -21.90 -8.59
CA ASN A 526 -13.54 -21.64 -9.92
C ASN A 526 -14.31 -22.84 -10.47
N GLY A 527 -14.14 -24.03 -9.90
CA GLY A 527 -14.74 -25.23 -10.44
C GLY A 527 -14.15 -25.66 -11.78
N ILE A 528 -12.96 -25.18 -12.11
CA ILE A 528 -12.28 -25.46 -13.38
C ILE A 528 -11.12 -26.42 -13.12
N GLU A 529 -11.09 -27.53 -13.83
CA GLU A 529 -9.99 -28.46 -13.75
C GLU A 529 -8.88 -28.03 -14.73
N VAL A 530 -7.70 -27.75 -14.22
CA VAL A 530 -6.54 -27.38 -15.06
C VAL A 530 -5.43 -28.42 -14.87
N ASP A 531 -4.70 -28.64 -15.96
CA ASP A 531 -3.61 -29.62 -15.96
C ASP A 531 -2.33 -28.92 -15.48
N PRO A 532 -1.74 -29.34 -14.35
CA PRO A 532 -0.51 -28.69 -13.89
C PRO A 532 0.70 -28.94 -14.80
N ARG A 533 0.59 -29.86 -15.77
CA ARG A 533 1.62 -30.02 -16.77
C ARG A 533 1.52 -29.00 -17.91
N SER A 534 0.40 -28.30 -18.05
CA SER A 534 0.25 -27.25 -19.05
C SER A 534 1.12 -26.06 -18.67
N ILE A 535 1.40 -25.18 -19.65
CA ILE A 535 2.12 -23.94 -19.39
C ILE A 535 1.16 -22.99 -18.65
N PHE A 536 1.54 -22.55 -17.45
CA PHE A 536 0.75 -21.55 -16.71
C PHE A 536 1.22 -20.17 -17.13
N ASP A 537 0.38 -19.49 -17.92
CA ASP A 537 0.61 -18.18 -18.49
C ASP A 537 -0.24 -17.18 -17.69
N VAL A 538 0.40 -16.29 -16.95
CA VAL A 538 -0.25 -15.54 -15.88
C VAL A 538 -0.17 -14.04 -16.12
N GLN A 539 -1.30 -13.36 -15.99
CA GLN A 539 -1.36 -11.90 -15.94
C GLN A 539 -2.23 -11.49 -14.76
N VAL A 540 -1.59 -11.10 -13.65
CA VAL A 540 -2.28 -10.69 -12.44
C VAL A 540 -1.79 -9.30 -12.02
N LYS A 541 -2.68 -8.33 -12.12
CA LYS A 541 -2.41 -6.92 -11.82
C LYS A 541 -3.74 -6.16 -11.93
N ARG A 542 -3.78 -4.93 -11.43
CA ARG A 542 -4.98 -4.10 -11.58
C ARG A 542 -5.37 -4.02 -13.04
N LEU A 543 -6.68 -4.00 -13.30
CA LEU A 543 -7.13 -3.89 -14.68
C LEU A 543 -7.08 -2.43 -15.14
N HIS A 544 -6.34 -2.20 -16.20
CA HIS A 544 -6.21 -0.87 -16.80
C HIS A 544 -5.88 -1.03 -18.27
N GLU A 545 -6.40 -0.12 -19.09
CA GLU A 545 -6.18 -0.21 -20.53
C GLU A 545 -4.70 -0.23 -20.89
N TYR A 546 -3.84 0.57 -20.18
CA TYR A 546 -2.42 0.60 -20.52
C TYR A 546 -1.69 -0.70 -20.16
N LYS A 547 -2.23 -1.50 -19.25
CA LYS A 547 -1.63 -2.80 -18.88
C LYS A 547 -1.97 -3.90 -19.90
N ARG A 548 -2.93 -3.64 -20.73
CA ARG A 548 -3.28 -4.40 -21.93
C ARG A 548 -3.72 -5.84 -21.68
N GLN A 549 -4.52 -6.04 -20.62
CA GLN A 549 -5.20 -7.33 -20.46
C GLN A 549 -6.06 -7.64 -21.69
N LEU A 550 -6.63 -6.62 -22.31
CA LEU A 550 -7.40 -6.79 -23.54
C LEU A 550 -6.56 -7.44 -24.64
N LEU A 551 -5.31 -6.99 -24.83
CA LEU A 551 -4.42 -7.60 -25.83
C LEU A 551 -4.22 -9.08 -25.52
N ASN A 552 -4.04 -9.45 -24.26
CA ASN A 552 -3.84 -10.83 -23.86
C ASN A 552 -5.07 -11.70 -24.19
N ILE A 553 -6.25 -11.23 -23.84
CA ILE A 553 -7.45 -12.05 -24.10
C ILE A 553 -7.75 -12.13 -25.60
N LEU A 554 -7.43 -11.09 -26.37
CA LEU A 554 -7.55 -11.17 -27.83
C LEU A 554 -6.59 -12.22 -28.40
N HIS A 555 -5.39 -12.33 -27.83
CA HIS A 555 -4.44 -13.37 -28.24
C HIS A 555 -5.01 -14.77 -27.93
N VAL A 556 -5.64 -14.93 -26.76
CA VAL A 556 -6.29 -16.20 -26.44
C VAL A 556 -7.37 -16.54 -27.47
N MET A 557 -8.17 -15.56 -27.86
CA MET A 557 -9.21 -15.74 -28.87
C MET A 557 -8.60 -16.15 -30.21
N HIS A 558 -7.46 -15.55 -30.57
CA HIS A 558 -6.75 -15.91 -31.80
C HIS A 558 -6.29 -17.37 -31.75
N LEU A 559 -5.68 -17.80 -30.65
CA LEU A 559 -5.23 -19.18 -30.51
C LEU A 559 -6.39 -20.15 -30.54
N TYR A 560 -7.51 -19.79 -29.93
CA TYR A 560 -8.72 -20.59 -29.96
C TYR A 560 -9.19 -20.79 -31.43
N ASN A 561 -9.25 -19.71 -32.18
CA ASN A 561 -9.68 -19.77 -33.59
C ASN A 561 -8.70 -20.61 -34.42
N GLU A 562 -7.41 -20.47 -34.17
CA GLU A 562 -6.39 -21.27 -34.87
C GLU A 562 -6.59 -22.76 -34.63
N LEU A 563 -6.83 -23.14 -33.37
CA LEU A 563 -7.06 -24.56 -33.02
C LEU A 563 -8.36 -25.08 -33.59
N LYS A 564 -9.40 -24.24 -33.72
CA LYS A 564 -10.66 -24.65 -34.35
C LYS A 564 -10.47 -24.90 -35.84
N GLU A 565 -9.70 -24.06 -36.53
CA GLU A 565 -9.44 -24.16 -37.97
C GLU A 565 -8.43 -25.28 -38.26
N HIS A 566 -7.48 -25.48 -37.36
CA HIS A 566 -6.37 -26.43 -37.58
C HIS A 566 -6.20 -27.33 -36.35
N PRO A 567 -7.15 -28.26 -36.12
CA PRO A 567 -7.09 -29.09 -34.93
C PRO A 567 -5.86 -30.01 -34.89
N GLU A 568 -5.16 -30.16 -36.00
CA GLU A 568 -3.96 -30.98 -36.09
C GLU A 568 -2.69 -30.27 -35.59
N LEU A 569 -2.78 -28.99 -35.26
CA LEU A 569 -1.62 -28.23 -34.78
C LEU A 569 -0.99 -28.91 -33.56
N ASP A 570 0.33 -28.98 -33.59
CA ASP A 570 1.12 -29.44 -32.41
C ASP A 570 1.20 -28.31 -31.41
N PHE A 571 0.19 -28.25 -30.53
CA PHE A 571 0.04 -27.18 -29.56
C PHE A 571 0.21 -27.73 -28.16
N TYR A 572 1.21 -27.23 -27.45
CA TYR A 572 1.42 -27.63 -26.05
C TYR A 572 0.34 -27.00 -25.18
N PRO A 573 -0.34 -27.79 -24.33
CA PRO A 573 -1.44 -27.24 -23.53
C PRO A 573 -1.02 -26.03 -22.72
N ARG A 574 -1.92 -25.06 -22.64
CA ARG A 574 -1.64 -23.75 -21.99
C ARG A 574 -2.84 -23.30 -21.19
N THR A 575 -2.59 -22.91 -19.95
CA THR A 575 -3.62 -22.36 -19.04
C THR A 575 -3.34 -20.87 -18.86
N PHE A 576 -4.28 -20.04 -19.30
CA PHE A 576 -4.19 -18.59 -19.15
C PHE A 576 -4.89 -18.18 -17.87
N ILE A 577 -4.14 -17.57 -16.97
CA ILE A 577 -4.64 -17.22 -15.65
C ILE A 577 -4.61 -15.71 -15.49
N PHE A 578 -5.80 -15.14 -15.26
CA PHE A 578 -5.99 -13.70 -15.07
C PHE A 578 -6.42 -13.44 -13.63
N GLY A 579 -6.02 -12.30 -13.09
CA GLY A 579 -6.52 -11.79 -11.84
C GLY A 579 -6.42 -10.29 -11.88
N ALA A 580 -7.51 -9.59 -11.60
CA ALA A 580 -7.52 -8.14 -11.76
C ALA A 580 -8.74 -7.54 -11.10
N LYS A 581 -8.53 -6.42 -10.40
CA LYS A 581 -9.64 -5.58 -9.94
C LYS A 581 -9.66 -4.32 -10.79
N ALA A 582 -10.85 -3.92 -11.23
CA ALA A 582 -11.06 -2.67 -11.95
C ALA A 582 -11.61 -1.63 -10.99
N ALA A 583 -11.21 -0.35 -11.16
CA ALA A 583 -11.84 0.72 -10.41
C ALA A 583 -13.35 0.71 -10.67
N ALA A 584 -14.14 1.01 -9.63
CA ALA A 584 -15.60 0.82 -9.69
C ALA A 584 -16.25 1.63 -10.82
N GLY A 585 -15.72 2.81 -11.12
CA GLY A 585 -16.25 3.67 -12.17
C GLY A 585 -15.61 3.48 -13.54
N TYR A 586 -14.71 2.53 -13.69
CA TYR A 586 -13.92 2.37 -14.92
C TYR A 586 -14.63 1.37 -15.85
N ARG A 587 -15.54 1.88 -16.66
CA ARG A 587 -16.40 1.05 -17.49
C ARG A 587 -15.63 0.09 -18.42
N ASN A 588 -14.64 0.62 -19.16
CA ASN A 588 -13.88 -0.21 -20.12
C ASN A 588 -13.12 -1.33 -19.42
N ALA A 589 -12.57 -1.04 -18.25
CA ALA A 589 -11.87 -2.07 -17.46
C ALA A 589 -12.83 -3.17 -17.03
N LYS A 590 -14.02 -2.79 -16.56
CA LYS A 590 -15.02 -3.76 -16.12
C LYS A 590 -15.51 -4.59 -17.30
N LEU A 591 -15.65 -3.98 -18.48
CA LEU A 591 -16.02 -4.73 -19.69
C LEU A 591 -14.94 -5.71 -20.11
N THR A 592 -13.67 -5.37 -19.91
CA THR A 592 -12.57 -6.29 -20.19
C THR A 592 -12.65 -7.53 -19.29
N ILE A 593 -13.00 -7.35 -18.03
CA ILE A 593 -13.21 -8.49 -17.12
C ILE A 593 -14.34 -9.38 -17.65
N LYS A 594 -15.45 -8.77 -18.10
CA LYS A 594 -16.57 -9.53 -18.68
C LYS A 594 -16.09 -10.30 -19.90
N LEU A 595 -15.31 -9.68 -20.77
CA LEU A 595 -14.81 -10.36 -21.98
C LEU A 595 -13.95 -11.58 -21.59
N ILE A 596 -13.06 -11.42 -20.62
CA ILE A 596 -12.20 -12.54 -20.17
C ILE A 596 -13.06 -13.71 -19.70
N ASN A 597 -14.07 -13.43 -18.88
CA ASN A 597 -14.93 -14.48 -18.36
C ASN A 597 -15.81 -15.11 -19.45
N SER A 598 -16.24 -14.31 -20.42
CA SER A 598 -17.04 -14.83 -21.55
C SER A 598 -16.21 -15.74 -22.44
N VAL A 599 -14.97 -15.35 -22.72
CA VAL A 599 -14.04 -16.20 -23.48
C VAL A 599 -13.78 -17.50 -22.72
N ALA A 600 -13.60 -17.41 -21.40
CA ALA A 600 -13.38 -18.61 -20.57
C ALA A 600 -14.56 -19.58 -20.70
N ASP A 601 -15.79 -19.07 -20.65
CA ASP A 601 -16.98 -19.92 -20.77
C ASP A 601 -17.00 -20.68 -22.11
N VAL A 602 -16.62 -20.01 -23.19
CA VAL A 602 -16.61 -20.64 -24.53
C VAL A 602 -15.45 -21.64 -24.64
N VAL A 603 -14.25 -21.22 -24.31
CA VAL A 603 -13.04 -22.01 -24.55
C VAL A 603 -12.99 -23.24 -23.64
N ASN A 604 -13.32 -23.06 -22.35
CA ASN A 604 -13.19 -24.14 -21.39
C ASN A 604 -14.22 -25.27 -21.62
N ASN A 605 -15.32 -24.95 -22.28
CA ASN A 605 -16.41 -25.89 -22.48
C ASN A 605 -16.51 -26.40 -23.93
N ASP A 606 -15.55 -26.08 -24.78
CA ASP A 606 -15.54 -26.53 -26.18
C ASP A 606 -14.81 -27.87 -26.29
N PRO A 607 -15.52 -28.96 -26.54
CA PRO A 607 -14.85 -30.27 -26.64
C PRO A 607 -13.84 -30.36 -27.79
N ALA A 608 -13.98 -29.56 -28.84
CA ALA A 608 -13.04 -29.55 -29.95
C ALA A 608 -11.65 -29.04 -29.53
N ILE A 609 -11.58 -28.22 -28.49
CA ILE A 609 -10.31 -27.73 -27.93
C ILE A 609 -9.65 -28.81 -27.05
N ASN A 610 -10.45 -29.66 -26.41
CA ASN A 610 -10.01 -30.80 -25.65
C ASN A 610 -8.95 -30.44 -24.58
N GLY A 611 -9.17 -29.33 -23.89
CA GLY A 611 -8.31 -28.90 -22.80
C GLY A 611 -6.98 -28.33 -23.21
N LYS A 612 -6.72 -28.16 -24.50
CA LYS A 612 -5.46 -27.54 -24.98
C LYS A 612 -5.32 -26.10 -24.50
N ILE A 613 -6.43 -25.40 -24.35
CA ILE A 613 -6.47 -24.05 -23.78
C ILE A 613 -7.47 -24.06 -22.64
N LYS A 614 -7.08 -23.54 -21.50
CA LYS A 614 -7.99 -23.21 -20.40
C LYS A 614 -7.79 -21.73 -20.06
N VAL A 615 -8.88 -21.06 -19.68
CA VAL A 615 -8.85 -19.66 -19.25
C VAL A 615 -9.48 -19.58 -17.87
N VAL A 616 -8.76 -18.95 -16.95
CA VAL A 616 -9.20 -18.83 -15.56
C VAL A 616 -9.11 -17.37 -15.14
N PHE A 617 -10.18 -16.85 -14.54
CA PHE A 617 -10.17 -15.54 -13.90
C PHE A 617 -10.24 -15.76 -12.38
N ILE A 618 -9.17 -15.41 -11.68
CA ILE A 618 -9.12 -15.58 -10.22
C ILE A 618 -9.81 -14.38 -9.58
N GLU A 619 -10.92 -14.64 -8.92
CA GLU A 619 -11.76 -13.65 -8.26
C GLU A 619 -11.06 -13.05 -7.07
N ASN A 620 -11.24 -11.73 -6.89
CA ASN A 620 -10.77 -11.01 -5.70
C ASN A 620 -9.26 -11.15 -5.49
N TYR A 621 -8.50 -10.89 -6.56
CA TYR A 621 -7.04 -10.96 -6.51
C TYR A 621 -6.52 -10.13 -5.32
N ASN A 622 -5.71 -10.74 -4.46
CA ASN A 622 -5.18 -10.13 -3.24
C ASN A 622 -3.79 -10.70 -2.94
N VAL A 623 -3.17 -10.29 -1.83
CA VAL A 623 -1.81 -10.75 -1.51
C VAL A 623 -1.77 -12.26 -1.28
N SER A 624 -2.78 -12.79 -0.61
CA SER A 624 -2.77 -14.22 -0.24
C SER A 624 -2.83 -15.12 -1.47
N ASN A 625 -3.75 -14.86 -2.42
CA ASN A 625 -3.78 -15.68 -3.63
C ASN A 625 -2.63 -15.34 -4.57
N ALA A 626 -2.11 -14.11 -4.52
CA ALA A 626 -0.94 -13.75 -5.31
C ALA A 626 0.28 -14.61 -4.96
N GLU A 627 0.48 -14.89 -3.69
CA GLU A 627 1.61 -15.71 -3.25
C GLU A 627 1.57 -17.10 -3.88
N ILE A 628 0.38 -17.70 -3.95
CA ILE A 628 0.22 -19.01 -4.60
C ILE A 628 0.48 -18.90 -6.10
N ILE A 629 -0.01 -17.83 -6.71
CA ILE A 629 0.10 -17.63 -8.16
C ILE A 629 1.55 -17.40 -8.58
N PHE A 630 2.28 -16.53 -7.85
CA PHE A 630 3.67 -16.22 -8.21
C PHE A 630 4.53 -17.48 -8.20
N ALA A 631 4.34 -18.36 -7.22
CA ALA A 631 5.11 -19.58 -7.09
C ALA A 631 4.83 -20.57 -8.22
N ALA A 632 3.67 -20.49 -8.86
CA ALA A 632 3.20 -21.47 -9.84
C ALA A 632 3.37 -21.04 -11.29
N ALA A 633 3.67 -19.78 -11.56
CA ALA A 633 3.68 -19.29 -12.95
C ALA A 633 4.87 -19.82 -13.72
N ASP A 634 4.63 -20.21 -14.97
CA ASP A 634 5.69 -20.49 -15.95
C ASP A 634 6.03 -19.25 -16.75
N VAL A 635 5.02 -18.47 -17.14
CA VAL A 635 5.16 -17.25 -17.93
C VAL A 635 4.41 -16.14 -17.23
N SER A 636 5.05 -15.00 -17.06
CA SER A 636 4.38 -13.81 -16.54
C SER A 636 4.23 -12.79 -17.67
N GLU A 637 3.02 -12.28 -17.82
CA GLU A 637 2.70 -11.32 -18.88
C GLU A 637 3.01 -9.91 -18.38
N GLN A 638 4.05 -9.28 -18.96
CA GLN A 638 4.47 -7.92 -18.65
C GLN A 638 4.39 -7.12 -19.95
N ILE A 639 3.15 -6.80 -20.35
CA ILE A 639 2.86 -6.31 -21.69
C ILE A 639 2.23 -4.92 -21.71
N SER A 640 2.49 -4.11 -20.69
CA SER A 640 2.01 -2.74 -20.67
C SER A 640 2.52 -1.95 -21.87
N THR A 641 1.77 -0.93 -22.28
CA THR A 641 2.21 -0.02 -23.31
C THR A 641 3.60 0.51 -22.96
N ALA A 642 4.48 0.57 -23.96
CA ALA A 642 5.89 0.93 -23.75
C ALA A 642 5.99 2.21 -22.93
N SER A 643 6.86 2.19 -21.93
CA SER A 643 7.20 3.27 -21.00
C SER A 643 6.08 3.70 -20.06
N LYS A 644 4.90 3.08 -20.10
CA LYS A 644 3.77 3.51 -19.24
C LYS A 644 3.80 2.87 -17.86
N GLU A 645 4.44 1.72 -17.68
CA GLU A 645 4.59 1.07 -16.39
C GLU A 645 5.92 1.51 -15.77
N ALA A 646 5.88 2.43 -14.80
CA ALA A 646 7.09 3.07 -14.29
C ALA A 646 8.13 2.05 -13.79
N SER A 647 7.70 1.10 -12.99
CA SER A 647 8.54 0.00 -12.51
C SER A 647 7.77 -1.31 -12.55
N GLY A 648 6.61 -1.33 -11.89
CA GLY A 648 5.95 -2.56 -11.52
C GLY A 648 6.75 -3.30 -10.44
N THR A 649 6.09 -4.15 -9.70
CA THR A 649 6.77 -5.03 -8.74
C THR A 649 6.35 -6.48 -8.90
N GLY A 650 5.22 -6.73 -9.56
CA GLY A 650 4.80 -8.10 -9.87
C GLY A 650 5.84 -8.86 -10.67
N ASN A 651 6.45 -8.18 -11.64
CA ASN A 651 7.52 -8.77 -12.44
C ASN A 651 8.67 -9.30 -11.57
N MET A 652 9.03 -8.56 -10.52
CA MET A 652 10.10 -8.97 -9.62
C MET A 652 9.69 -10.23 -8.83
N LYS A 653 8.43 -10.29 -8.40
CA LYS A 653 7.91 -11.43 -7.64
C LYS A 653 7.90 -12.70 -8.49
N PHE A 654 7.49 -12.56 -9.75
CA PHE A 654 7.55 -13.70 -10.68
C PHE A 654 8.99 -14.15 -10.93
N MET A 655 9.92 -13.21 -11.13
CA MET A 655 11.32 -13.57 -11.37
C MET A 655 11.94 -14.31 -10.20
N LEU A 656 11.55 -13.94 -8.99
CA LEU A 656 12.10 -14.54 -7.78
C LEU A 656 11.61 -15.99 -7.59
N ASN A 657 10.49 -16.34 -8.19
CA ASN A 657 9.86 -17.63 -8.05
C ASN A 657 10.02 -18.52 -9.26
#